data_1e3888eaf81fa66479ba29cd68d4f404
#
_entry.id   1e3888eaf81fa66479ba29cd68d4f404
#
_cell.length_a   1.000
_cell.length_b   1.000
_cell.length_c   1.000
_cell.angle_alpha   90.00
_cell.angle_beta   90.00
_cell.angle_gamma   90.00
#
_symmetry.space_group_name_H-M   'P 1'
#
loop_
_entity.id
_entity.type
_entity.pdbx_description
1 polymer ?
#
loop_
_entity_poly.entity_id
_entity_poly.type
_entity_poly.pdbx_seq_one_letter_code
_entity_poly.pdbx_strand_id
1 'polypeptide(L)'
;MNHSIVVKGARVNNLKNIDVEIPREQFVVITGLSGSGKSSLAFDTLYAEGQRRYVESLSAYARQFLGRMNKPECDYIKGLPPAIAIEQKVKTNNPRSTVGTSTEIYEYLRLLFARVGHTYSPVSGEEVRRHSADDIVAAALRHPAGTRFTVLAPLRLLHERTFKEQIEVLLQQGLSRLDLDGDMVRMDEAIESPAAVARHEQALAEGRLFLLLDRLAVDGSKDGVTRLTDSVETALYEGDGECLLRFYPDRTLQRFSTRFEADGITFEEPSDNLFSFNNPVGACPRCEGFGRVVGIDEHLVVPNRSLSVYDGAVMCWRGAKLSQWQQEFMRRAAAHDFPIFEPYYKLTPAQRDLLWHGGPGMAWEEGDVDVCIDGFFHALEQGAYKIQNRVMLARYRGKAECPVCHGTRLRPEALYVRVGDRTIADLVRMSVADLAQWFDALTLSEHDASVAQRLLVEIRSRLRFLNEVGLGYLTLDRLSNSLSGGESQRINLATSLGSSLVGSLYILDEPSIGLHSRDTDRLIRVLRQLRDVGNTVIVVEHDEDIIRAADYLIDIGPEAGRLGGEVVWQGKVPAEGAAHHAGATVGRSHTLNFLTGAESIPVPTSRRRWNRHIDIIGARENNLRGIDVQFPLNVLTVVTGVSGSGKSTLVRDIFYKALLRQLDQSGDRPGEYAELTGDLDAIQAVDFIDQNPIGRSTRSNPVTYVKAFDEIRKLMAEQPLARQMEMDAKYFSFNTDGGRCEECKGEGTVKVEMQFMADLVLECESCHGRRFKNEVLDVRFEGQNIYDILEMTVDQALDFFEAHGKKKIVKRLRPLRDVGLGYIKLGQSSSTLSGGENQRVKLAYYLAQERAVPTLFIFDEPTTGLHLHDINRLLSAFNALIERGHTLIVIEHNLDVVKTADHVIDLGPEGGSGGGDLVFAGTPEALVASGRGYTARYLAEKLTPQ
;
A
#
# COMPACT_ATOMS: atom_id res chain seq x y z
N MET A 1 31.73 -27.51 12.75
CA MET A 1 30.87 -26.33 12.77
C MET A 1 29.68 -26.65 13.65
N ASN A 2 29.20 -25.72 14.48
CA ASN A 2 27.98 -25.96 15.26
C ASN A 2 26.80 -26.11 14.31
N HIS A 3 26.22 -27.31 14.24
CA HIS A 3 25.07 -27.59 13.37
C HIS A 3 23.73 -27.09 13.96
N SER A 4 23.75 -26.52 15.17
CA SER A 4 22.55 -26.02 15.85
C SER A 4 22.81 -24.69 16.56
N ILE A 5 21.72 -23.92 16.74
CA ILE A 5 21.63 -22.77 17.63
C ILE A 5 21.16 -23.33 18.98
N VAL A 6 21.94 -23.11 20.03
CA VAL A 6 21.62 -23.60 21.39
C VAL A 6 21.29 -22.41 22.29
N VAL A 7 20.06 -22.36 22.78
CA VAL A 7 19.57 -21.40 23.77
C VAL A 7 19.48 -22.13 25.12
N LYS A 8 20.08 -21.60 26.16
CA LYS A 8 20.04 -22.15 27.50
C LYS A 8 19.47 -21.13 28.49
N GLY A 9 18.53 -21.58 29.27
CA GLY A 9 17.98 -20.84 30.40
C GLY A 9 17.22 -19.58 29.97
N ALA A 10 16.46 -19.58 28.88
CA ALA A 10 15.71 -18.41 28.46
C ALA A 10 14.55 -18.10 29.44
N ARG A 11 14.52 -16.87 29.93
CA ARG A 11 13.57 -16.38 30.97
C ARG A 11 12.87 -15.09 30.61
N VAL A 12 12.97 -14.66 29.34
CA VAL A 12 12.38 -13.42 28.88
C VAL A 12 10.84 -13.50 28.95
N ASN A 13 10.21 -12.47 29.49
CA ASN A 13 8.75 -12.36 29.68
C ASN A 13 8.17 -13.56 30.47
N ASN A 14 7.37 -14.40 29.79
CA ASN A 14 6.73 -15.57 30.42
C ASN A 14 7.49 -16.88 30.25
N LEU A 15 8.67 -16.89 29.63
CA LEU A 15 9.47 -18.09 29.45
C LEU A 15 9.98 -18.64 30.78
N LYS A 16 9.82 -19.95 31.00
CA LYS A 16 10.13 -20.61 32.26
C LYS A 16 11.50 -21.29 32.25
N ASN A 17 12.57 -20.52 32.07
CA ASN A 17 13.94 -21.04 32.09
C ASN A 17 14.14 -22.20 31.11
N ILE A 18 13.70 -21.99 29.87
CA ILE A 18 13.66 -23.05 28.85
C ILE A 18 15.00 -23.22 28.13
N ASP A 19 15.25 -24.46 27.75
CA ASP A 19 16.36 -24.86 26.91
C ASP A 19 15.85 -25.25 25.54
N VAL A 20 16.42 -24.68 24.48
CA VAL A 20 15.99 -24.91 23.10
C VAL A 20 17.19 -25.16 22.20
N GLU A 21 17.11 -26.20 21.36
CA GLU A 21 18.08 -26.46 20.33
C GLU A 21 17.44 -26.36 18.94
N ILE A 22 17.91 -25.45 18.10
CA ILE A 22 17.35 -25.13 16.80
C ILE A 22 18.36 -25.56 15.72
N PRO A 23 18.02 -26.53 14.85
CA PRO A 23 18.89 -26.93 13.77
C PRO A 23 19.10 -25.79 12.78
N ARG A 24 20.35 -25.65 12.30
CA ARG A 24 20.70 -24.64 11.28
C ARG A 24 20.35 -25.16 9.88
N GLU A 25 20.19 -24.23 8.95
CA GLU A 25 19.89 -24.52 7.54
C GLU A 25 18.60 -25.35 7.37
N GLN A 26 17.65 -25.14 8.28
CA GLN A 26 16.34 -25.76 8.24
C GLN A 26 15.22 -24.71 8.32
N PHE A 27 14.05 -25.12 7.85
CA PHE A 27 12.80 -24.39 8.04
C PHE A 27 12.15 -24.84 9.35
N VAL A 28 12.19 -23.96 10.35
CA VAL A 28 11.74 -24.21 11.73
C VAL A 28 10.51 -23.39 12.01
N VAL A 29 9.45 -24.00 12.55
CA VAL A 29 8.26 -23.30 13.00
C VAL A 29 8.21 -23.29 14.54
N ILE A 30 7.99 -22.10 15.10
CA ILE A 30 7.67 -21.91 16.52
C ILE A 30 6.17 -21.66 16.64
N THR A 31 5.45 -22.54 17.31
CA THR A 31 4.00 -22.51 17.46
C THR A 31 3.56 -22.59 18.91
N GLY A 32 2.24 -22.59 19.16
CA GLY A 32 1.59 -22.65 20.47
C GLY A 32 0.46 -21.64 20.61
N LEU A 33 -0.26 -21.64 21.71
CA LEU A 33 -1.39 -20.71 21.94
C LEU A 33 -0.99 -19.24 21.87
N SER A 34 -1.95 -18.35 21.59
CA SER A 34 -1.75 -16.90 21.72
C SER A 34 -1.28 -16.55 23.14
N GLY A 35 -0.17 -15.78 23.28
CA GLY A 35 0.40 -15.44 24.57
C GLY A 35 1.19 -16.55 25.26
N SER A 36 1.51 -17.68 24.60
CA SER A 36 2.31 -18.77 25.20
C SER A 36 3.81 -18.46 25.35
N GLY A 37 4.36 -17.45 24.64
CA GLY A 37 5.76 -17.05 24.70
C GLY A 37 6.56 -17.26 23.42
N LYS A 38 5.90 -17.53 22.29
CA LYS A 38 6.52 -17.71 20.97
C LYS A 38 7.39 -16.52 20.56
N SER A 39 6.79 -15.35 20.56
CA SER A 39 7.47 -14.10 20.19
C SER A 39 8.59 -13.76 21.18
N SER A 40 8.43 -14.12 22.47
CA SER A 40 9.47 -13.96 23.48
C SER A 40 10.71 -14.81 23.17
N LEU A 41 10.54 -16.02 22.64
CA LEU A 41 11.67 -16.84 22.19
C LEU A 41 12.27 -16.32 20.87
N ALA A 42 11.42 -16.06 19.86
CA ALA A 42 11.85 -15.72 18.51
C ALA A 42 12.45 -14.31 18.43
N PHE A 43 11.74 -13.31 18.93
CA PHE A 43 12.10 -11.89 18.80
C PHE A 43 12.84 -11.35 20.01
N ASP A 44 12.30 -11.51 21.22
CA ASP A 44 12.87 -10.93 22.41
C ASP A 44 14.11 -11.68 22.91
N THR A 45 14.33 -12.92 22.45
CA THR A 45 15.51 -13.73 22.80
C THR A 45 16.49 -13.90 21.63
N LEU A 46 16.09 -14.58 20.54
CA LEU A 46 17.00 -14.91 19.43
C LEU A 46 17.36 -13.66 18.61
N TYR A 47 16.36 -12.92 18.13
CA TYR A 47 16.61 -11.74 17.31
C TYR A 47 17.31 -10.65 18.10
N ALA A 48 16.84 -10.38 19.32
CA ALA A 48 17.44 -9.36 20.19
C ALA A 48 18.93 -9.63 20.46
N GLU A 49 19.32 -10.87 20.71
CA GLU A 49 20.73 -11.25 20.86
C GLU A 49 21.52 -11.15 19.56
N GLY A 50 20.92 -11.53 18.42
CA GLY A 50 21.52 -11.38 17.09
C GLY A 50 21.81 -9.91 16.78
N GLN A 51 20.83 -9.05 17.01
CA GLN A 51 20.96 -7.61 16.82
C GLN A 51 21.98 -6.98 17.78
N ARG A 52 21.97 -7.39 19.05
CA ARG A 52 22.96 -6.95 20.03
C ARG A 52 24.40 -7.27 19.61
N ARG A 53 24.67 -8.49 19.16
CA ARG A 53 25.98 -8.90 18.65
C ARG A 53 26.39 -8.14 17.40
N TYR A 54 25.44 -7.89 16.50
CA TYR A 54 25.70 -7.07 15.30
C TYR A 54 26.11 -5.65 15.69
N VAL A 55 25.34 -4.99 16.58
CA VAL A 55 25.66 -3.65 17.07
C VAL A 55 27.01 -3.60 17.81
N GLU A 56 27.33 -4.63 18.59
CA GLU A 56 28.64 -4.74 19.27
C GLU A 56 29.82 -4.89 18.30
N SER A 57 29.59 -5.44 17.11
CA SER A 57 30.61 -5.56 16.05
C SER A 57 30.90 -4.25 15.34
N LEU A 58 30.04 -3.23 15.45
CA LEU A 58 30.18 -1.94 14.82
C LEU A 58 31.25 -1.09 15.51
N SER A 59 31.69 -0.01 14.83
CA SER A 59 32.63 0.95 15.40
C SER A 59 32.12 1.62 16.68
N ALA A 60 33.03 2.09 17.54
CA ALA A 60 32.66 2.77 18.78
C ALA A 60 31.76 4.00 18.52
N TYR A 61 32.00 4.71 17.42
CA TYR A 61 31.19 5.84 16.97
C TYR A 61 29.74 5.41 16.63
N ALA A 62 29.56 4.37 15.82
CA ALA A 62 28.23 3.87 15.47
C ALA A 62 27.46 3.37 16.70
N ARG A 63 28.14 2.70 17.65
CA ARG A 63 27.54 2.24 18.91
C ARG A 63 27.04 3.38 19.79
N GLN A 64 27.70 4.54 19.76
CA GLN A 64 27.27 5.72 20.51
C GLN A 64 25.91 6.25 20.05
N PHE A 65 25.60 6.14 18.75
CA PHE A 65 24.30 6.54 18.19
C PHE A 65 23.20 5.50 18.38
N LEU A 66 23.55 4.19 18.32
CA LEU A 66 22.59 3.10 18.44
C LEU A 66 22.21 2.73 19.88
N GLY A 67 22.94 3.27 20.85
CA GLY A 67 22.72 2.98 22.26
C GLY A 67 23.18 1.57 22.68
N ARG A 68 23.13 1.31 23.99
CA ARG A 68 23.38 -0.03 24.54
C ARG A 68 22.11 -0.88 24.45
N MET A 69 22.19 -2.00 23.76
CA MET A 69 21.14 -3.01 23.76
C MET A 69 21.29 -3.92 24.99
N ASN A 70 20.22 -4.15 25.70
CA ASN A 70 20.20 -5.06 26.83
C ASN A 70 20.37 -6.49 26.33
N LYS A 71 21.14 -7.28 27.08
CA LYS A 71 21.23 -8.73 26.83
C LYS A 71 19.91 -9.38 27.21
N PRO A 72 19.34 -10.28 26.37
CA PRO A 72 18.16 -11.04 26.77
C PRO A 72 18.42 -11.84 28.05
N GLU A 73 17.40 -12.02 28.85
CA GLU A 73 17.47 -12.82 30.07
C GLU A 73 17.61 -14.32 29.72
N CYS A 74 18.84 -14.76 29.54
CA CYS A 74 19.21 -16.15 29.30
C CYS A 74 20.61 -16.41 29.81
N ASP A 75 20.94 -17.70 30.04
CA ASP A 75 22.28 -18.07 30.46
C ASP A 75 23.27 -17.85 29.32
N TYR A 76 23.02 -18.45 28.16
CA TYR A 76 23.79 -18.21 26.94
C TYR A 76 23.05 -18.63 25.66
N ILE A 77 23.48 -18.04 24.53
CA ILE A 77 23.09 -18.45 23.18
C ILE A 77 24.36 -18.73 22.37
N LYS A 78 24.48 -19.96 21.82
CA LYS A 78 25.60 -20.36 20.96
C LYS A 78 25.12 -20.67 19.54
N GLY A 79 26.01 -20.52 18.57
CA GLY A 79 25.76 -20.88 17.17
C GLY A 79 24.84 -19.93 16.42
N LEU A 80 24.49 -18.76 16.96
CA LEU A 80 23.60 -17.79 16.36
C LEU A 80 24.29 -17.06 15.20
N PRO A 81 23.78 -17.19 13.97
CA PRO A 81 24.25 -16.41 12.82
C PRO A 81 23.67 -14.98 12.82
N PRO A 82 24.09 -14.11 11.87
CA PRO A 82 23.44 -12.80 11.69
C PRO A 82 21.94 -12.95 11.52
N ALA A 83 21.16 -12.20 12.31
CA ALA A 83 19.71 -12.36 12.37
C ALA A 83 18.99 -11.18 11.67
N ILE A 84 18.01 -11.52 10.85
CA ILE A 84 17.13 -10.61 10.12
C ILE A 84 15.69 -10.89 10.56
N ALA A 85 15.00 -9.88 11.08
CA ALA A 85 13.59 -10.00 11.43
C ALA A 85 12.70 -9.37 10.36
N ILE A 86 11.61 -10.04 10.02
CA ILE A 86 10.58 -9.56 9.11
C ILE A 86 9.26 -9.48 9.88
N GLU A 87 8.99 -8.29 10.40
CA GLU A 87 7.80 -7.99 11.21
C GLU A 87 6.67 -7.41 10.35
N GLN A 88 5.43 -7.45 10.87
CA GLN A 88 4.22 -6.93 10.20
C GLN A 88 4.08 -5.42 10.25
N LYS A 89 4.84 -4.71 11.08
CA LYS A 89 4.65 -3.28 11.30
C LYS A 89 5.05 -2.48 10.06
N VAL A 90 4.10 -1.71 9.52
CA VAL A 90 4.39 -0.69 8.51
C VAL A 90 5.17 0.43 9.18
N LYS A 91 6.47 0.49 8.94
CA LYS A 91 7.39 1.46 9.60
C LYS A 91 7.44 2.83 8.89
N THR A 92 6.77 3.02 7.76
CA THR A 92 6.92 4.25 6.97
C THR A 92 5.74 5.20 7.11
N ASN A 93 5.96 6.32 7.80
CA ASN A 93 5.07 7.48 7.78
C ASN A 93 5.36 8.42 6.59
N ASN A 94 6.29 8.06 5.70
CA ASN A 94 6.66 8.89 4.57
C ASN A 94 5.56 8.84 3.48
N PRO A 95 4.84 9.95 3.20
CA PRO A 95 3.77 9.97 2.21
C PRO A 95 4.25 9.81 0.76
N ARG A 96 5.55 9.86 0.52
CA ARG A 96 6.16 9.66 -0.81
C ARG A 96 6.59 8.21 -1.06
N SER A 97 6.68 7.38 -0.03
CA SER A 97 7.08 5.98 -0.17
C SER A 97 6.03 5.17 -0.92
N THR A 98 6.48 4.39 -1.90
CA THR A 98 5.65 3.52 -2.74
C THR A 98 6.16 2.09 -2.73
N VAL A 99 5.38 1.15 -3.24
CA VAL A 99 5.83 -0.24 -3.46
C VAL A 99 7.12 -0.24 -4.28
N GLY A 100 7.17 0.54 -5.37
CA GLY A 100 8.37 0.62 -6.23
C GLY A 100 9.62 1.08 -5.49
N THR A 101 9.51 2.08 -4.59
CA THR A 101 10.66 2.55 -3.79
C THR A 101 11.03 1.58 -2.67
N SER A 102 10.04 0.92 -2.05
CA SER A 102 10.28 -0.05 -0.98
C SER A 102 10.91 -1.35 -1.47
N THR A 103 10.68 -1.70 -2.74
CA THR A 103 11.26 -2.89 -3.40
C THR A 103 12.54 -2.57 -4.17
N GLU A 104 12.97 -1.32 -4.18
CA GLU A 104 14.08 -0.81 -4.98
C GLU A 104 13.88 -0.90 -6.51
N ILE A 105 12.77 -1.47 -6.98
CA ILE A 105 12.49 -1.62 -8.42
C ILE A 105 12.47 -0.25 -9.09
N TYR A 106 11.91 0.77 -8.43
CA TYR A 106 11.86 2.13 -8.98
C TYR A 106 13.23 2.72 -9.24
N GLU A 107 14.23 2.43 -8.39
CA GLU A 107 15.62 2.89 -8.59
C GLU A 107 16.23 2.25 -9.84
N TYR A 108 15.99 0.95 -10.05
CA TYR A 108 16.44 0.28 -11.27
C TYR A 108 15.70 0.78 -12.52
N LEU A 109 14.41 1.10 -12.43
CA LEU A 109 13.66 1.71 -13.54
C LEU A 109 14.23 3.08 -13.91
N ARG A 110 14.53 3.94 -12.93
CA ARG A 110 15.16 5.24 -13.17
C ARG A 110 16.47 5.09 -13.94
N LEU A 111 17.32 4.18 -13.48
CA LEU A 111 18.61 3.90 -14.15
C LEU A 111 18.40 3.35 -15.56
N LEU A 112 17.41 2.48 -15.76
CA LEU A 112 17.07 1.94 -17.08
C LEU A 112 16.68 3.07 -18.05
N PHE A 113 15.74 3.94 -17.64
CA PHE A 113 15.30 5.07 -18.46
C PHE A 113 16.42 6.09 -18.72
N ALA A 114 17.30 6.30 -17.75
CA ALA A 114 18.46 7.17 -17.92
C ALA A 114 19.50 6.62 -18.91
N ARG A 115 19.60 5.29 -19.06
CA ARG A 115 20.66 4.64 -19.88
C ARG A 115 20.19 4.25 -21.28
N VAL A 116 18.96 3.79 -21.41
CA VAL A 116 18.42 3.25 -22.67
C VAL A 116 17.06 3.86 -23.04
N GLY A 117 16.67 4.94 -22.37
CA GLY A 117 15.45 5.68 -22.71
C GLY A 117 15.66 6.59 -23.92
N HIS A 118 14.69 6.56 -24.83
CA HIS A 118 14.64 7.42 -26.02
C HIS A 118 13.62 8.53 -25.79
N THR A 119 14.02 9.78 -26.09
CA THR A 119 13.13 10.95 -25.97
C THR A 119 12.34 11.14 -27.25
N TYR A 120 11.05 11.43 -27.12
CA TYR A 120 10.15 11.70 -28.25
C TYR A 120 9.53 13.08 -28.13
N SER A 121 9.46 13.81 -29.25
CA SER A 121 8.78 15.10 -29.28
C SER A 121 7.26 14.94 -28.98
N PRO A 122 6.68 15.74 -28.11
CA PRO A 122 5.22 15.71 -27.87
C PRO A 122 4.44 16.33 -29.05
N VAL A 123 5.09 17.02 -29.98
CA VAL A 123 4.45 17.68 -31.12
C VAL A 123 4.40 16.76 -32.35
N SER A 124 5.57 16.27 -32.80
CA SER A 124 5.67 15.42 -33.98
C SER A 124 5.59 13.93 -33.67
N GLY A 125 5.90 13.53 -32.42
CA GLY A 125 6.07 12.13 -32.06
C GLY A 125 7.37 11.50 -32.56
N GLU A 126 8.25 12.27 -33.17
CA GLU A 126 9.55 11.79 -33.67
C GLU A 126 10.57 11.68 -32.53
N GLU A 127 11.51 10.77 -32.66
CA GLU A 127 12.60 10.58 -31.72
C GLU A 127 13.60 11.74 -31.77
N VAL A 128 13.86 12.36 -30.63
CA VAL A 128 14.83 13.41 -30.48
C VAL A 128 16.22 12.80 -30.30
N ARG A 129 17.12 13.11 -31.22
CA ARG A 129 18.51 12.61 -31.20
C ARG A 129 19.50 13.75 -31.35
N ARG A 130 20.62 13.61 -30.69
CA ARG A 130 21.83 14.34 -31.09
C ARG A 130 22.50 13.61 -32.23
N HIS A 131 22.85 14.33 -33.27
CA HIS A 131 23.59 13.76 -34.37
C HIS A 131 25.07 14.22 -34.29
N SER A 132 25.97 13.27 -34.27
CA SER A 132 27.40 13.55 -34.49
C SER A 132 27.69 13.77 -36.01
N ALA A 133 28.84 14.31 -36.33
CA ALA A 133 29.28 14.41 -37.72
C ALA A 133 29.30 13.01 -38.38
N ASP A 134 29.72 11.98 -37.66
CA ASP A 134 29.72 10.59 -38.14
C ASP A 134 28.32 10.07 -38.44
N ASP A 135 27.33 10.41 -37.63
CA ASP A 135 25.93 10.01 -37.87
C ASP A 135 25.40 10.65 -39.15
N ILE A 136 25.72 11.90 -39.40
CA ILE A 136 25.31 12.65 -40.60
C ILE A 136 25.99 12.05 -41.83
N VAL A 137 27.27 11.74 -41.74
CA VAL A 137 28.04 11.05 -42.82
C VAL A 137 27.46 9.69 -43.07
N ALA A 138 27.17 8.90 -42.03
CA ALA A 138 26.53 7.58 -42.18
C ALA A 138 25.14 7.69 -42.80
N ALA A 139 24.36 8.71 -42.47
CA ALA A 139 23.05 8.95 -43.08
C ALA A 139 23.16 9.25 -44.59
N ALA A 140 24.12 10.07 -44.97
CA ALA A 140 24.38 10.34 -46.38
C ALA A 140 24.80 9.07 -47.18
N LEU A 141 25.67 8.25 -46.56
CA LEU A 141 26.18 7.01 -47.19
C LEU A 141 25.13 5.88 -47.29
N ARG A 142 23.97 5.99 -46.61
CA ARG A 142 22.85 5.06 -46.83
C ARG A 142 22.16 5.19 -48.18
N HIS A 143 22.36 6.32 -48.85
CA HIS A 143 21.82 6.50 -50.19
C HIS A 143 22.68 5.79 -51.24
N PRO A 144 22.12 5.42 -52.38
CA PRO A 144 22.89 4.75 -53.45
C PRO A 144 24.13 5.55 -53.90
N ALA A 145 25.21 4.84 -54.18
CA ALA A 145 26.44 5.47 -54.69
C ALA A 145 26.15 6.32 -55.92
N GLY A 146 26.70 7.51 -56.00
CA GLY A 146 26.49 8.50 -57.07
C GLY A 146 25.27 9.40 -56.89
N THR A 147 24.42 9.19 -55.82
CA THR A 147 23.34 10.12 -55.52
C THR A 147 23.91 11.49 -55.20
N ARG A 148 23.43 12.53 -55.88
CA ARG A 148 23.88 13.90 -55.66
C ARG A 148 23.16 14.53 -54.49
N PHE A 149 23.90 15.28 -53.69
CA PHE A 149 23.34 16.03 -52.55
C PHE A 149 24.17 17.29 -52.28
N THR A 150 23.53 18.20 -51.53
CA THR A 150 24.18 19.40 -51.01
C THR A 150 24.26 19.36 -49.52
N VAL A 151 25.38 19.83 -48.94
CA VAL A 151 25.57 20.07 -47.53
C VAL A 151 25.24 21.54 -47.24
N LEU A 152 24.26 21.75 -46.37
CA LEU A 152 23.68 23.06 -46.09
C LEU A 152 23.78 23.38 -44.59
N ALA A 153 23.81 24.66 -44.25
CA ALA A 153 23.65 25.16 -42.91
C ALA A 153 22.53 26.21 -42.85
N PRO A 154 21.79 26.34 -41.77
CA PRO A 154 20.85 27.43 -41.55
C PRO A 154 21.58 28.77 -41.65
N LEU A 155 21.09 29.71 -42.41
CA LEU A 155 21.58 31.06 -42.45
C LEU A 155 21.01 31.84 -41.27
N ARG A 156 21.85 32.30 -40.36
CA ARG A 156 21.47 33.09 -39.17
C ARG A 156 21.96 34.52 -39.28
N LEU A 157 21.12 35.46 -38.91
CA LEU A 157 21.51 36.87 -38.75
C LEU A 157 22.07 37.06 -37.35
N LEU A 158 23.40 37.32 -37.25
CA LEU A 158 24.10 37.50 -35.98
C LEU A 158 24.22 38.97 -35.61
N HIS A 159 24.18 39.29 -34.31
CA HIS A 159 24.44 40.62 -33.77
C HIS A 159 23.59 41.76 -34.39
N GLU A 160 22.26 41.51 -34.56
CA GLU A 160 21.33 42.49 -35.13
C GLU A 160 21.69 42.97 -36.57
N ARG A 161 22.51 42.21 -37.31
CA ARG A 161 22.87 42.52 -38.67
C ARG A 161 21.68 42.39 -39.62
N THR A 162 21.62 43.23 -40.61
CA THR A 162 20.74 43.06 -41.75
C THR A 162 21.18 41.88 -42.61
N PHE A 163 20.27 41.37 -43.45
CA PHE A 163 20.58 40.26 -44.35
C PHE A 163 21.79 40.60 -45.23
N LYS A 164 21.84 41.83 -45.79
CA LYS A 164 22.94 42.28 -46.61
C LYS A 164 24.27 42.28 -45.89
N GLU A 165 24.35 42.87 -44.69
CA GLU A 165 25.57 42.88 -43.85
C GLU A 165 26.05 41.48 -43.50
N GLN A 166 25.14 40.57 -43.20
CA GLN A 166 25.49 39.17 -42.91
C GLN A 166 26.06 38.47 -44.16
N ILE A 167 25.49 38.68 -45.33
CA ILE A 167 25.99 38.12 -46.62
C ILE A 167 27.38 38.70 -46.94
N GLU A 168 27.61 40.00 -46.76
CA GLU A 168 28.92 40.63 -46.98
C GLU A 168 30.00 40.02 -46.07
N VAL A 169 29.69 39.72 -44.83
CA VAL A 169 30.61 39.03 -43.88
C VAL A 169 30.92 37.61 -44.37
N LEU A 170 29.89 36.84 -44.76
CA LEU A 170 30.07 35.47 -45.26
C LEU A 170 30.92 35.45 -46.54
N LEU A 171 30.75 36.43 -47.44
CA LEU A 171 31.62 36.61 -48.60
C LEU A 171 33.07 36.86 -48.24
N GLN A 172 33.35 37.66 -47.21
CA GLN A 172 34.71 37.90 -46.71
C GLN A 172 35.35 36.64 -46.10
N GLN A 173 34.52 35.74 -45.57
CA GLN A 173 34.93 34.44 -45.04
C GLN A 173 35.18 33.40 -46.14
N GLY A 174 34.92 33.73 -47.42
CA GLY A 174 35.11 32.84 -48.54
C GLY A 174 33.92 32.01 -48.95
N LEU A 175 32.80 32.18 -48.29
CA LEU A 175 31.54 31.54 -48.64
C LEU A 175 30.84 32.35 -49.76
N SER A 176 30.24 31.69 -50.75
CA SER A 176 29.75 32.41 -51.94
C SER A 176 28.41 31.96 -52.47
N ARG A 177 27.78 30.98 -51.78
CA ARG A 177 26.59 30.32 -52.36
C ARG A 177 25.52 30.11 -51.32
N LEU A 178 24.28 30.28 -51.75
CA LEU A 178 23.07 29.98 -51.03
C LEU A 178 22.27 28.88 -51.76
N ASP A 179 21.44 28.16 -51.04
CA ASP A 179 20.44 27.26 -51.55
C ASP A 179 19.07 27.86 -51.29
N LEU A 180 18.28 28.11 -52.33
CA LEU A 180 16.89 28.55 -52.25
C LEU A 180 16.02 27.46 -52.84
N ASP A 181 15.33 26.70 -51.99
CA ASP A 181 14.43 25.56 -52.42
C ASP A 181 15.11 24.52 -53.33
N GLY A 182 16.43 24.34 -53.22
CA GLY A 182 17.23 23.43 -54.00
C GLY A 182 17.86 24.05 -55.25
N ASP A 183 17.66 25.34 -55.49
CA ASP A 183 18.31 26.09 -56.56
C ASP A 183 19.46 26.90 -55.94
N MET A 184 20.61 26.80 -56.58
CA MET A 184 21.82 27.52 -56.16
C MET A 184 21.73 28.98 -56.56
N VAL A 185 21.91 29.88 -55.57
CA VAL A 185 21.98 31.33 -55.75
C VAL A 185 23.37 31.81 -55.34
N ARG A 186 23.97 32.74 -56.10
CA ARG A 186 25.22 33.38 -55.64
C ARG A 186 24.90 34.45 -54.62
N MET A 187 25.76 34.59 -53.62
CA MET A 187 25.57 35.55 -52.55
C MET A 187 25.68 37.01 -53.03
N ASP A 188 26.58 37.29 -54.05
CA ASP A 188 26.68 38.58 -54.68
C ASP A 188 25.39 38.99 -55.42
N GLU A 189 24.74 38.06 -56.12
CA GLU A 189 23.46 38.27 -56.80
C GLU A 189 22.31 38.47 -55.81
N ALA A 190 22.37 37.82 -54.65
CA ALA A 190 21.33 37.92 -53.61
C ALA A 190 21.27 39.32 -52.95
N ILE A 191 22.32 40.10 -53.02
CA ILE A 191 22.43 41.46 -52.45
C ILE A 191 22.59 42.55 -53.51
N GLU A 192 22.52 42.22 -54.85
CA GLU A 192 22.75 43.13 -55.96
C GLU A 192 21.73 44.29 -56.01
N SER A 193 20.50 44.07 -55.55
CA SER A 193 19.45 45.07 -55.60
C SER A 193 18.55 45.04 -54.34
N PRO A 194 17.90 46.12 -53.96
CA PRO A 194 16.94 46.09 -52.84
C PRO A 194 15.80 45.10 -53.02
N ALA A 195 15.37 44.82 -54.27
CA ALA A 195 14.33 43.84 -54.56
C ALA A 195 14.85 42.39 -54.37
N ALA A 196 16.13 42.15 -54.70
CA ALA A 196 16.78 40.87 -54.45
C ALA A 196 16.93 40.62 -52.94
N VAL A 197 17.38 41.63 -52.17
CA VAL A 197 17.48 41.56 -50.71
C VAL A 197 16.14 41.22 -50.08
N ALA A 198 15.07 41.96 -50.38
CA ALA A 198 13.72 41.74 -49.82
C ALA A 198 13.18 40.31 -50.15
N ARG A 199 13.43 39.81 -51.35
CA ARG A 199 13.04 38.47 -51.75
C ARG A 199 13.76 37.40 -50.93
N HIS A 200 15.06 37.53 -50.70
CA HIS A 200 15.85 36.55 -49.97
C HIS A 200 15.65 36.67 -48.46
N GLU A 201 15.37 37.83 -47.92
CA GLU A 201 14.93 38.04 -46.53
C GLU A 201 13.60 37.36 -46.28
N GLN A 202 12.62 37.47 -47.21
CA GLN A 202 11.37 36.78 -47.10
C GLN A 202 11.58 35.25 -47.15
N ALA A 203 12.40 34.73 -48.07
CA ALA A 203 12.71 33.31 -48.15
C ALA A 203 13.45 32.80 -46.90
N LEU A 204 14.29 33.63 -46.30
CA LEU A 204 14.95 33.32 -45.02
C LEU A 204 13.92 33.24 -43.89
N ALA A 205 13.02 34.19 -43.76
CA ALA A 205 11.95 34.21 -42.81
C ALA A 205 11.00 33.02 -42.93
N GLU A 206 10.78 32.54 -44.17
CA GLU A 206 10.00 31.34 -44.50
C GLU A 206 10.77 30.04 -44.30
N GLY A 207 12.06 30.07 -43.88
CA GLY A 207 12.90 28.88 -43.66
C GLY A 207 13.27 28.11 -44.94
N ARG A 208 13.31 28.80 -46.10
CA ARG A 208 13.58 28.22 -47.43
C ARG A 208 14.96 28.58 -47.98
N LEU A 209 15.72 29.45 -47.29
CA LEU A 209 17.03 29.89 -47.70
C LEU A 209 18.09 29.34 -46.76
N PHE A 210 19.09 28.65 -47.30
CA PHE A 210 20.19 28.03 -46.55
C PHE A 210 21.55 28.45 -47.09
N LEU A 211 22.56 28.37 -46.23
CA LEU A 211 23.97 28.51 -46.62
C LEU A 211 24.41 27.20 -47.32
N LEU A 212 24.91 27.27 -48.54
CA LEU A 212 25.37 26.10 -49.26
C LEU A 212 26.90 25.99 -49.09
N LEU A 213 27.35 24.91 -48.45
CA LEU A 213 28.74 24.68 -48.12
C LEU A 213 29.47 23.81 -49.19
N ASP A 214 28.88 22.67 -49.55
CA ASP A 214 29.45 21.79 -50.57
C ASP A 214 28.36 21.07 -51.38
N ARG A 215 28.79 20.60 -52.52
CA ARG A 215 27.97 19.78 -53.43
C ARG A 215 28.68 18.48 -53.74
N LEU A 216 28.11 17.39 -53.26
CA LEU A 216 28.75 16.09 -53.25
C LEU A 216 27.89 15.05 -53.98
N ALA A 217 28.51 13.94 -54.29
CA ALA A 217 27.80 12.70 -54.60
C ALA A 217 28.20 11.64 -53.59
N VAL A 218 27.29 10.73 -53.28
CA VAL A 218 27.55 9.63 -52.37
C VAL A 218 28.72 8.81 -52.90
N ASP A 219 29.84 8.87 -52.19
CA ASP A 219 31.10 8.18 -52.47
C ASP A 219 31.62 7.54 -51.20
N GLY A 220 31.64 6.21 -51.13
CA GLY A 220 32.18 5.43 -50.00
C GLY A 220 33.71 5.29 -49.99
N SER A 221 34.44 5.97 -50.94
CA SER A 221 35.89 6.00 -50.90
C SER A 221 36.40 6.76 -49.68
N LYS A 222 37.61 6.46 -49.20
CA LYS A 222 38.21 7.13 -48.06
C LYS A 222 38.28 8.65 -48.25
N ASP A 223 38.64 9.10 -49.46
CA ASP A 223 38.75 10.52 -49.77
C ASP A 223 37.35 11.18 -49.83
N GLY A 224 36.34 10.48 -50.38
CA GLY A 224 34.95 10.95 -50.38
C GLY A 224 34.38 11.12 -49.02
N VAL A 225 34.61 10.14 -48.14
CA VAL A 225 34.16 10.19 -46.72
C VAL A 225 34.86 11.34 -45.98
N THR A 226 36.19 11.49 -46.12
CA THR A 226 36.92 12.58 -45.43
C THR A 226 36.39 13.95 -45.86
N ARG A 227 36.19 14.18 -47.19
CA ARG A 227 35.63 15.44 -47.69
C ARG A 227 34.22 15.70 -47.17
N LEU A 228 33.38 14.66 -47.16
CA LEU A 228 32.03 14.78 -46.59
C LEU A 228 32.07 15.14 -45.09
N THR A 229 32.96 14.52 -44.31
CA THR A 229 33.12 14.82 -42.88
C THR A 229 33.52 16.28 -42.69
N ASP A 230 34.52 16.77 -43.42
CA ASP A 230 34.98 18.17 -43.36
C ASP A 230 33.83 19.16 -43.72
N SER A 231 33.03 18.83 -44.73
CA SER A 231 31.91 19.67 -45.14
C SER A 231 30.80 19.67 -44.10
N VAL A 232 30.53 18.52 -43.48
CA VAL A 232 29.52 18.38 -42.37
C VAL A 232 29.99 19.14 -41.14
N GLU A 233 31.28 19.02 -40.73
CA GLU A 233 31.84 19.77 -39.60
C GLU A 233 31.74 21.28 -39.83
N THR A 234 32.05 21.73 -41.08
CA THR A 234 31.87 23.13 -41.44
C THR A 234 30.40 23.55 -41.38
N ALA A 235 29.49 22.72 -41.84
CA ALA A 235 28.05 23.00 -41.75
C ALA A 235 27.53 23.10 -40.30
N LEU A 236 27.97 22.21 -39.42
CA LEU A 236 27.67 22.26 -38.01
C LEU A 236 28.23 23.50 -37.32
N TYR A 237 29.41 23.93 -37.73
CA TYR A 237 30.06 25.15 -37.19
C TYR A 237 29.26 26.40 -37.63
N GLU A 238 29.03 26.58 -38.92
CA GLU A 238 28.34 27.75 -39.49
C GLU A 238 26.82 27.76 -39.12
N GLY A 239 26.20 26.58 -38.99
CA GLY A 239 24.82 26.40 -38.62
C GLY A 239 24.55 26.43 -37.11
N ASP A 240 25.58 26.68 -36.26
CA ASP A 240 25.47 26.66 -34.80
C ASP A 240 24.88 25.32 -34.28
N GLY A 241 25.46 24.23 -34.79
CA GLY A 241 25.09 22.87 -34.43
C GLY A 241 24.01 22.22 -35.33
N GLU A 242 23.54 22.93 -36.35
CA GLU A 242 22.61 22.36 -37.33
C GLU A 242 23.27 22.15 -38.69
N CYS A 243 22.97 21.01 -39.30
CA CYS A 243 23.37 20.65 -40.67
C CYS A 243 22.16 20.09 -41.42
N LEU A 244 22.06 20.39 -42.71
CA LEU A 244 21.00 19.86 -43.58
C LEU A 244 21.64 19.21 -44.80
N LEU A 245 21.06 18.09 -45.23
CA LEU A 245 21.43 17.44 -46.46
C LEU A 245 20.23 17.47 -47.39
N ARG A 246 20.42 18.02 -48.63
CA ARG A 246 19.39 18.00 -49.67
C ARG A 246 19.78 17.04 -50.77
N PHE A 247 18.97 16.01 -50.98
CA PHE A 247 19.22 14.97 -51.99
C PHE A 247 18.48 15.26 -53.32
N TYR A 248 19.12 14.90 -54.42
CA TYR A 248 18.55 15.08 -55.76
C TYR A 248 18.33 13.73 -56.44
N PRO A 249 17.29 13.59 -57.35
CA PRO A 249 16.49 14.67 -57.94
C PRO A 249 15.30 15.15 -57.07
N ASP A 250 14.93 14.43 -56.02
CA ASP A 250 13.64 14.64 -55.33
C ASP A 250 13.63 15.89 -54.41
N ARG A 251 14.75 16.57 -54.29
CA ARG A 251 14.98 17.74 -53.41
C ARG A 251 14.63 17.47 -51.94
N THR A 252 14.67 16.20 -51.49
CA THR A 252 14.38 15.82 -50.11
C THR A 252 15.37 16.46 -49.16
N LEU A 253 14.88 17.15 -48.10
CA LEU A 253 15.69 17.82 -47.11
C LEU A 253 15.68 17.03 -45.81
N GLN A 254 16.86 16.62 -45.37
CA GLN A 254 17.05 15.98 -44.04
C GLN A 254 17.77 16.95 -43.15
N ARG A 255 17.21 17.16 -41.92
CA ARG A 255 17.81 18.05 -40.90
C ARG A 255 18.50 17.22 -39.84
N PHE A 256 19.65 17.71 -39.39
CA PHE A 256 20.45 17.11 -38.31
C PHE A 256 20.83 18.20 -37.33
N SER A 257 20.84 17.89 -36.04
CA SER A 257 21.24 18.82 -35.00
C SER A 257 22.17 18.11 -34.00
N THR A 258 23.23 18.80 -33.57
CA THR A 258 24.06 18.38 -32.45
C THR A 258 23.42 18.74 -31.11
N ARG A 259 22.35 19.52 -31.12
CA ARG A 259 21.56 19.87 -29.94
C ARG A 259 20.46 18.85 -29.72
N PHE A 260 20.09 18.71 -28.46
CA PHE A 260 18.96 17.83 -28.10
C PHE A 260 17.67 18.62 -28.20
N GLU A 261 17.22 18.86 -29.40
CA GLU A 261 16.06 19.70 -29.73
C GLU A 261 15.28 19.13 -30.93
N ALA A 262 13.95 19.29 -30.90
CA ALA A 262 13.05 19.01 -32.01
C ALA A 262 11.82 19.92 -31.91
N ASP A 263 11.21 20.27 -33.07
CA ASP A 263 9.99 21.08 -33.14
C ASP A 263 10.05 22.42 -32.38
N GLY A 264 11.28 23.00 -32.27
CA GLY A 264 11.52 24.25 -31.56
C GLY A 264 11.54 24.10 -30.02
N ILE A 265 11.52 22.87 -29.49
CA ILE A 265 11.62 22.57 -28.08
C ILE A 265 13.00 22.01 -27.80
N THR A 266 13.67 22.56 -26.78
CA THR A 266 14.93 22.00 -26.25
C THR A 266 14.57 20.99 -25.15
N PHE A 267 15.05 19.78 -25.27
CA PHE A 267 14.80 18.68 -24.33
C PHE A 267 15.94 18.53 -23.33
N GLU A 268 15.60 18.05 -22.14
CA GLU A 268 16.59 17.62 -21.16
C GLU A 268 17.07 16.20 -21.50
N GLU A 269 18.37 15.95 -21.37
CA GLU A 269 18.91 14.60 -21.53
C GLU A 269 18.41 13.68 -20.43
N PRO A 270 18.04 12.43 -20.75
CA PRO A 270 17.63 11.45 -19.77
C PRO A 270 18.73 11.24 -18.71
N SER A 271 18.40 11.57 -17.47
CA SER A 271 19.26 11.35 -16.32
C SER A 271 18.47 10.66 -15.22
N ASP A 272 19.13 9.98 -14.29
CA ASP A 272 18.46 9.31 -13.19
C ASP A 272 17.69 10.30 -12.30
N ASN A 273 18.12 11.54 -12.19
CA ASN A 273 17.44 12.60 -11.45
C ASN A 273 16.15 13.07 -12.12
N LEU A 274 16.10 13.07 -13.46
CA LEU A 274 14.90 13.43 -14.22
C LEU A 274 13.72 12.51 -13.89
N PHE A 275 13.97 11.24 -13.57
CA PHE A 275 12.95 10.25 -13.24
C PHE A 275 12.71 10.11 -11.73
N SER A 276 13.28 10.99 -10.90
CA SER A 276 13.12 10.96 -9.46
C SER A 276 12.08 11.97 -8.98
N PHE A 277 10.92 11.48 -8.53
CA PHE A 277 9.92 12.37 -7.90
C PHE A 277 10.32 12.87 -6.49
N ASN A 278 11.43 12.36 -5.92
CA ASN A 278 12.02 12.83 -4.67
C ASN A 278 13.11 13.89 -4.90
N ASN A 279 13.49 14.14 -6.15
CA ASN A 279 14.47 15.14 -6.52
C ASN A 279 13.79 16.34 -7.20
N PRO A 280 14.14 17.60 -6.89
CA PRO A 280 13.56 18.78 -7.54
C PRO A 280 13.68 18.77 -9.07
N VAL A 281 14.72 18.15 -9.63
CA VAL A 281 14.93 18.03 -11.09
C VAL A 281 13.82 17.21 -11.75
N GLY A 282 13.37 16.10 -11.14
CA GLY A 282 12.36 15.20 -11.72
C GLY A 282 10.96 15.38 -11.16
N ALA A 283 10.84 16.00 -9.98
CA ALA A 283 9.53 16.18 -9.34
C ALA A 283 8.66 17.18 -10.11
N CYS A 284 7.37 16.90 -10.18
CA CYS A 284 6.39 17.86 -10.69
C CYS A 284 6.45 19.17 -9.90
N PRO A 285 6.64 20.33 -10.53
CA PRO A 285 6.80 21.60 -9.82
C PRO A 285 5.54 22.04 -9.06
N ARG A 286 4.35 21.57 -9.45
CA ARG A 286 3.09 21.91 -8.81
C ARG A 286 2.85 21.16 -7.51
N CYS A 287 3.12 19.86 -7.48
CA CYS A 287 2.85 19.00 -6.32
C CYS A 287 4.12 18.52 -5.62
N GLU A 288 5.30 18.94 -6.06
CA GLU A 288 6.60 18.61 -5.46
C GLU A 288 6.80 17.08 -5.27
N GLY A 289 6.31 16.28 -6.21
CA GLY A 289 6.43 14.83 -6.17
C GLY A 289 5.38 14.09 -5.32
N PHE A 290 4.37 14.79 -4.78
CA PHE A 290 3.29 14.14 -4.02
C PHE A 290 2.20 13.52 -4.92
N GLY A 291 2.07 13.98 -6.17
CA GLY A 291 1.02 13.55 -7.10
C GLY A 291 -0.37 14.11 -6.80
N ARG A 292 -0.53 14.78 -5.66
CA ARG A 292 -1.79 15.39 -5.21
C ARG A 292 -1.55 16.80 -4.68
N VAL A 293 -2.57 17.63 -4.79
CA VAL A 293 -2.57 19.00 -4.29
C VAL A 293 -3.82 19.22 -3.43
N VAL A 294 -3.80 20.26 -2.62
CA VAL A 294 -5.03 20.72 -1.96
C VAL A 294 -5.85 21.47 -3.02
N GLY A 295 -6.94 20.89 -3.43
CA GLY A 295 -7.83 21.41 -4.47
C GLY A 295 -9.27 21.03 -4.20
N ILE A 296 -10.15 21.26 -5.17
CA ILE A 296 -11.54 20.79 -5.10
C ILE A 296 -11.55 19.28 -5.29
N ASP A 297 -12.11 18.58 -4.33
CA ASP A 297 -12.16 17.11 -4.33
C ASP A 297 -13.42 16.65 -5.09
N GLU A 298 -13.21 15.96 -6.21
CA GLU A 298 -14.29 15.39 -7.03
C GLU A 298 -15.28 14.58 -6.18
N HIS A 299 -14.77 13.83 -5.23
CA HIS A 299 -15.61 12.98 -4.38
C HIS A 299 -16.46 13.77 -3.39
N LEU A 300 -16.05 14.94 -2.99
CA LEU A 300 -16.87 15.83 -2.18
C LEU A 300 -17.93 16.55 -3.02
N VAL A 301 -17.61 16.84 -4.28
CA VAL A 301 -18.52 17.50 -5.23
C VAL A 301 -19.58 16.52 -5.75
N VAL A 302 -19.19 15.33 -6.15
CA VAL A 302 -20.07 14.27 -6.64
C VAL A 302 -19.96 13.04 -5.72
N PRO A 303 -20.57 13.08 -4.54
CA PRO A 303 -20.44 12.00 -3.55
C PRO A 303 -21.21 10.73 -3.90
N ASN A 304 -22.23 10.79 -4.70
CA ASN A 304 -22.99 9.66 -5.19
C ASN A 304 -23.01 9.66 -6.72
N ARG A 305 -22.14 8.84 -7.31
CA ARG A 305 -21.99 8.75 -8.76
C ARG A 305 -23.11 7.96 -9.44
N SER A 306 -23.99 7.30 -8.68
CA SER A 306 -25.19 6.66 -9.22
C SER A 306 -26.30 7.63 -9.55
N LEU A 307 -26.23 8.87 -9.04
CA LEU A 307 -27.17 9.91 -9.39
C LEU A 307 -26.78 10.55 -10.72
N SER A 308 -27.79 11.01 -11.44
CA SER A 308 -27.61 11.88 -12.62
C SER A 308 -27.45 13.34 -12.20
N VAL A 309 -27.04 14.19 -13.13
CA VAL A 309 -27.02 15.65 -12.87
C VAL A 309 -28.42 16.16 -12.55
N TYR A 310 -29.45 15.61 -13.21
CA TYR A 310 -30.84 15.92 -12.93
C TYR A 310 -31.24 15.54 -11.49
N ASP A 311 -30.85 14.37 -11.00
CA ASP A 311 -31.14 13.89 -9.65
C ASP A 311 -30.25 14.56 -8.59
N GLY A 312 -29.42 15.51 -8.97
CA GLY A 312 -28.56 16.27 -8.08
C GLY A 312 -27.27 15.54 -7.68
N ALA A 313 -26.61 14.88 -8.62
CA ALA A 313 -25.28 14.30 -8.41
C ALA A 313 -24.27 15.34 -7.89
N VAL A 314 -24.32 16.57 -8.41
CA VAL A 314 -23.44 17.67 -8.05
C VAL A 314 -23.89 18.31 -6.74
N MET A 315 -23.26 17.92 -5.64
CA MET A 315 -23.66 18.32 -4.28
C MET A 315 -23.51 19.83 -4.02
N CYS A 316 -22.52 20.48 -4.62
CA CYS A 316 -22.27 21.90 -4.42
C CYS A 316 -23.38 22.80 -5.04
N TRP A 317 -24.19 22.29 -5.94
CA TRP A 317 -25.32 22.98 -6.55
C TRP A 317 -26.66 22.77 -5.81
N ARG A 318 -26.68 21.97 -4.73
CA ARG A 318 -27.90 21.71 -3.96
C ARG A 318 -28.26 22.92 -3.07
N GLY A 319 -29.55 23.19 -2.95
CA GLY A 319 -30.14 24.24 -2.10
C GLY A 319 -30.81 25.35 -2.92
N ALA A 320 -31.73 26.07 -2.30
CA ALA A 320 -32.67 26.97 -2.98
C ALA A 320 -32.01 28.05 -3.86
N LYS A 321 -30.83 28.54 -3.48
CA LYS A 321 -30.07 29.53 -4.26
C LYS A 321 -29.06 28.92 -5.23
N LEU A 322 -28.53 27.76 -4.90
CA LEU A 322 -27.43 27.14 -5.66
C LEU A 322 -27.97 26.25 -6.78
N SER A 323 -29.21 25.77 -6.67
CA SER A 323 -29.87 25.00 -7.72
C SER A 323 -29.99 25.71 -9.06
N GLN A 324 -29.84 27.04 -9.09
CA GLN A 324 -29.78 27.84 -10.31
C GLN A 324 -28.61 27.39 -11.22
N TRP A 325 -27.45 27.00 -10.62
CA TRP A 325 -26.32 26.49 -11.37
C TRP A 325 -26.65 25.16 -12.08
N GLN A 326 -27.35 24.27 -11.40
CA GLN A 326 -27.81 23.01 -11.98
C GLN A 326 -28.79 23.23 -13.14
N GLN A 327 -29.79 24.11 -12.93
CA GLN A 327 -30.79 24.42 -13.94
C GLN A 327 -30.16 25.05 -15.18
N GLU A 328 -29.26 25.99 -14.96
CA GLU A 328 -28.57 26.69 -16.04
C GLU A 328 -27.60 25.79 -16.78
N PHE A 329 -26.89 24.91 -16.05
CA PHE A 329 -26.07 23.87 -16.66
C PHE A 329 -26.91 22.97 -17.57
N MET A 330 -28.01 22.40 -17.06
CA MET A 330 -28.89 21.53 -17.85
C MET A 330 -29.44 22.23 -19.11
N ARG A 331 -29.78 23.49 -18.99
CA ARG A 331 -30.27 24.30 -20.13
C ARG A 331 -29.22 24.45 -21.23
N ARG A 332 -27.96 24.74 -20.86
CA ARG A 332 -26.86 24.99 -21.81
C ARG A 332 -26.27 23.66 -22.33
N ALA A 333 -26.16 22.65 -21.49
CA ALA A 333 -25.65 21.34 -21.84
C ALA A 333 -26.48 20.60 -22.89
N ALA A 334 -27.77 20.99 -23.06
CA ALA A 334 -28.64 20.50 -24.13
C ALA A 334 -28.08 20.79 -25.55
N ALA A 335 -27.33 21.89 -25.73
CA ALA A 335 -26.65 22.20 -27.00
C ALA A 335 -25.45 21.27 -27.32
N HIS A 336 -24.99 20.53 -26.32
CA HIS A 336 -23.86 19.58 -26.41
C HIS A 336 -24.31 18.11 -26.34
N ASP A 337 -25.60 17.83 -26.49
CA ASP A 337 -26.18 16.48 -26.35
C ASP A 337 -25.79 15.79 -25.02
N PHE A 338 -25.66 16.57 -23.95
CA PHE A 338 -25.27 16.05 -22.65
C PHE A 338 -26.41 15.25 -22.00
N PRO A 339 -26.17 13.99 -21.57
CA PRO A 339 -27.20 13.11 -21.04
C PRO A 339 -27.51 13.43 -19.55
N ILE A 340 -28.35 14.42 -19.30
CA ILE A 340 -28.67 14.93 -17.95
C ILE A 340 -29.30 13.89 -17.02
N PHE A 341 -29.90 12.82 -17.54
CA PHE A 341 -30.57 11.75 -16.78
C PHE A 341 -29.66 10.53 -16.60
N GLU A 342 -28.52 10.47 -17.27
CA GLU A 342 -27.58 9.35 -17.08
C GLU A 342 -26.81 9.50 -15.77
N PRO A 343 -26.62 8.40 -15.01
CA PRO A 343 -25.77 8.39 -13.83
C PRO A 343 -24.36 8.90 -14.13
N TYR A 344 -23.79 9.67 -13.21
CA TYR A 344 -22.46 10.27 -13.37
C TYR A 344 -21.37 9.24 -13.77
N TYR A 345 -21.42 8.02 -13.25
CA TYR A 345 -20.43 6.99 -13.56
C TYR A 345 -20.47 6.52 -15.02
N LYS A 346 -21.61 6.70 -15.72
CA LYS A 346 -21.77 6.33 -17.14
C LYS A 346 -21.32 7.43 -18.09
N LEU A 347 -21.12 8.65 -17.60
CA LEU A 347 -20.66 9.74 -18.43
C LEU A 347 -19.30 9.46 -19.06
N THR A 348 -19.17 9.71 -20.35
CA THR A 348 -17.89 9.64 -21.07
C THR A 348 -16.89 10.68 -20.54
N PRO A 349 -15.58 10.48 -20.79
CA PRO A 349 -14.57 11.48 -20.37
C PRO A 349 -14.88 12.88 -20.90
N ALA A 350 -15.28 13.02 -22.16
CA ALA A 350 -15.64 14.31 -22.75
C ALA A 350 -16.86 14.96 -22.09
N GLN A 351 -17.87 14.15 -21.70
CA GLN A 351 -19.05 14.65 -20.97
C GLN A 351 -18.69 15.07 -19.54
N ARG A 352 -17.80 14.33 -18.86
CA ARG A 352 -17.28 14.75 -17.54
C ARG A 352 -16.47 16.03 -17.65
N ASP A 353 -15.65 16.16 -18.67
CA ASP A 353 -14.86 17.35 -18.95
C ASP A 353 -15.76 18.58 -19.13
N LEU A 354 -16.83 18.45 -19.91
CA LEU A 354 -17.84 19.51 -20.07
C LEU A 354 -18.50 19.90 -18.74
N LEU A 355 -18.83 18.94 -17.89
CA LEU A 355 -19.45 19.19 -16.58
C LEU A 355 -18.47 19.89 -15.61
N TRP A 356 -17.20 19.53 -15.66
CA TRP A 356 -16.16 20.07 -14.78
C TRP A 356 -15.61 21.39 -15.27
N HIS A 357 -15.21 21.47 -16.51
CA HIS A 357 -14.41 22.58 -17.06
C HIS A 357 -15.21 23.51 -17.99
N GLY A 358 -16.42 23.11 -18.36
CA GLY A 358 -17.24 23.88 -19.30
C GLY A 358 -16.84 23.70 -20.75
N GLY A 359 -17.29 24.60 -21.62
CA GLY A 359 -17.01 24.55 -23.04
C GLY A 359 -17.69 25.69 -23.80
N PRO A 360 -17.59 25.71 -25.14
CA PRO A 360 -18.19 26.75 -25.96
C PRO A 360 -19.69 26.92 -25.68
N GLY A 361 -20.12 28.14 -25.37
CA GLY A 361 -21.53 28.46 -25.08
C GLY A 361 -21.99 28.17 -23.66
N MET A 362 -21.09 27.80 -22.74
CA MET A 362 -21.40 27.54 -21.33
C MET A 362 -21.30 28.79 -20.46
N ALA A 363 -20.81 29.94 -20.96
CA ALA A 363 -20.66 31.19 -20.19
C ALA A 363 -21.98 31.76 -19.68
N TRP A 364 -22.03 32.29 -18.44
CA TRP A 364 -23.15 33.08 -17.95
C TRP A 364 -23.37 34.35 -18.81
N GLU A 365 -24.62 34.77 -18.95
CA GLU A 365 -24.95 35.97 -19.70
C GLU A 365 -24.45 37.25 -19.04
N GLU A 366 -24.22 37.23 -17.73
CA GLU A 366 -23.83 38.39 -16.91
C GLU A 366 -22.41 38.31 -16.32
N GLY A 367 -21.53 37.43 -16.84
CA GLY A 367 -20.18 37.28 -16.26
C GLY A 367 -19.23 36.41 -17.07
N ASP A 368 -17.92 36.58 -16.85
CA ASP A 368 -16.81 35.82 -17.48
C ASP A 368 -16.62 34.40 -16.92
N VAL A 369 -17.66 33.75 -16.40
CA VAL A 369 -17.57 32.45 -15.74
C VAL A 369 -18.48 31.45 -16.44
N ASP A 370 -17.92 30.29 -16.79
CA ASP A 370 -18.70 29.20 -17.37
C ASP A 370 -19.63 28.55 -16.33
N VAL A 371 -20.79 28.10 -16.81
CA VAL A 371 -21.74 27.34 -16.02
C VAL A 371 -21.28 25.89 -15.95
N CYS A 372 -20.29 25.64 -15.11
CA CYS A 372 -19.67 24.32 -14.86
C CYS A 372 -19.22 24.23 -13.39
N ILE A 373 -18.68 23.11 -12.99
CA ILE A 373 -18.23 22.93 -11.59
C ILE A 373 -17.07 23.88 -11.27
N ASP A 374 -16.05 23.98 -12.12
CA ASP A 374 -14.93 24.89 -11.91
C ASP A 374 -15.37 26.37 -11.92
N GLY A 375 -16.26 26.74 -12.82
CA GLY A 375 -16.83 28.08 -12.85
C GLY A 375 -17.57 28.44 -11.56
N PHE A 376 -18.31 27.50 -10.97
CA PHE A 376 -18.94 27.67 -9.68
C PHE A 376 -17.90 27.93 -8.57
N PHE A 377 -16.83 27.16 -8.49
CA PHE A 377 -15.80 27.36 -7.48
C PHE A 377 -14.99 28.63 -7.72
N HIS A 378 -14.75 29.00 -8.98
CA HIS A 378 -14.12 30.25 -9.35
C HIS A 378 -14.94 31.46 -8.89
N ALA A 379 -16.26 31.43 -9.10
CA ALA A 379 -17.16 32.46 -8.59
C ALA A 379 -17.15 32.57 -7.06
N LEU A 380 -17.02 31.43 -6.34
CA LEU A 380 -16.84 31.45 -4.89
C LEU A 380 -15.49 32.03 -4.46
N GLU A 381 -14.42 31.77 -5.21
CA GLU A 381 -13.08 32.31 -4.94
C GLU A 381 -13.01 33.80 -5.16
N GLN A 382 -13.63 34.34 -6.21
CA GLN A 382 -13.79 35.80 -6.43
C GLN A 382 -14.53 36.43 -5.27
N GLY A 383 -15.54 35.74 -4.72
CA GLY A 383 -16.30 36.19 -3.56
C GLY A 383 -15.74 35.78 -2.20
N ALA A 384 -14.46 35.36 -2.09
CA ALA A 384 -13.87 34.82 -0.86
C ALA A 384 -13.78 35.80 0.32
N TYR A 385 -14.02 37.10 0.09
CA TYR A 385 -14.17 38.07 1.18
C TYR A 385 -15.41 37.79 2.05
N LYS A 386 -16.40 37.07 1.54
CA LYS A 386 -17.59 36.64 2.29
C LYS A 386 -17.30 35.38 3.06
N ILE A 387 -17.57 35.35 4.38
CA ILE A 387 -17.31 34.17 5.25
C ILE A 387 -18.02 32.93 4.70
N GLN A 388 -19.26 33.07 4.20
CA GLN A 388 -20.05 31.96 3.67
C GLN A 388 -19.33 31.25 2.49
N ASN A 389 -18.71 32.02 1.58
CA ASN A 389 -18.00 31.47 0.44
C ASN A 389 -16.72 30.72 0.88
N ARG A 390 -16.00 31.24 1.89
CA ARG A 390 -14.83 30.55 2.46
C ARG A 390 -15.21 29.23 3.11
N VAL A 391 -16.34 29.21 3.85
CA VAL A 391 -16.84 27.96 4.46
C VAL A 391 -17.23 26.95 3.38
N MET A 392 -17.88 27.42 2.30
CA MET A 392 -18.27 26.59 1.18
C MET A 392 -17.04 26.01 0.46
N LEU A 393 -16.02 26.82 0.15
CA LEU A 393 -14.75 26.36 -0.42
C LEU A 393 -14.05 25.35 0.48
N ALA A 394 -13.97 25.62 1.78
CA ALA A 394 -13.33 24.70 2.73
C ALA A 394 -14.04 23.34 2.80
N ARG A 395 -15.36 23.31 2.61
CA ARG A 395 -16.16 22.07 2.62
C ARG A 395 -15.82 21.12 1.47
N TYR A 396 -15.44 21.66 0.31
CA TYR A 396 -15.16 20.89 -0.90
C TYR A 396 -13.65 20.77 -1.19
N ARG A 397 -12.78 21.38 -0.38
CA ARG A 397 -11.34 21.23 -0.50
C ARG A 397 -10.89 19.91 0.13
N GLY A 398 -10.10 19.17 -0.62
CA GLY A 398 -9.52 17.89 -0.22
C GLY A 398 -8.19 17.63 -0.93
N LYS A 399 -7.74 16.39 -0.89
CA LYS A 399 -6.57 15.96 -1.64
C LYS A 399 -7.01 15.60 -3.06
N ALA A 400 -6.97 16.57 -3.96
CA ALA A 400 -7.24 16.37 -5.38
C ALA A 400 -6.00 15.87 -6.12
N GLU A 401 -6.21 15.19 -7.24
CA GLU A 401 -5.11 14.83 -8.15
C GLU A 401 -4.45 16.10 -8.69
N CYS A 402 -3.14 16.06 -8.86
CA CYS A 402 -2.41 17.22 -9.37
C CYS A 402 -2.78 17.47 -10.84
N PRO A 403 -3.28 18.66 -11.22
CA PRO A 403 -3.71 18.94 -12.59
C PRO A 403 -2.56 19.02 -13.62
N VAL A 404 -1.31 19.09 -13.16
CA VAL A 404 -0.13 19.16 -14.04
C VAL A 404 0.42 17.77 -14.34
N CYS A 405 0.60 16.94 -13.31
CA CYS A 405 1.22 15.63 -13.50
C CYS A 405 0.21 14.47 -13.52
N HIS A 406 -1.06 14.70 -13.29
CA HIS A 406 -2.11 13.67 -13.28
C HIS A 406 -1.69 12.42 -12.47
N GLY A 407 -1.21 12.68 -11.25
CA GLY A 407 -0.79 11.63 -10.32
C GLY A 407 0.57 10.97 -10.60
N THR A 408 1.23 11.24 -11.72
CA THR A 408 2.53 10.63 -12.06
C THR A 408 3.67 11.07 -11.14
N ARG A 409 3.53 12.20 -10.45
CA ARG A 409 4.49 12.85 -9.54
C ARG A 409 5.71 13.44 -10.24
N LEU A 410 5.92 13.11 -11.51
CA LEU A 410 7.03 13.57 -12.34
C LEU A 410 6.64 14.81 -13.13
N ARG A 411 7.65 15.57 -13.56
CA ARG A 411 7.47 16.65 -14.51
C ARG A 411 7.15 16.10 -15.90
N PRO A 412 6.45 16.87 -16.76
CA PRO A 412 6.05 16.40 -18.10
C PRO A 412 7.24 15.94 -18.95
N GLU A 413 8.40 16.57 -18.81
CA GLU A 413 9.61 16.27 -19.58
C GLU A 413 10.12 14.84 -19.37
N ALA A 414 9.94 14.29 -18.16
CA ALA A 414 10.26 12.89 -17.87
C ALA A 414 9.38 11.91 -18.63
N LEU A 415 8.15 12.32 -19.02
CA LEU A 415 7.21 11.48 -19.73
C LEU A 415 7.40 11.47 -21.25
N TYR A 416 8.28 12.32 -21.78
CA TYR A 416 8.68 12.27 -23.18
C TYR A 416 9.66 11.12 -23.44
N VAL A 417 10.25 10.55 -22.40
CA VAL A 417 11.21 9.46 -22.51
C VAL A 417 10.48 8.11 -22.43
N ARG A 418 10.81 7.22 -23.36
CA ARG A 418 10.24 5.87 -23.44
C ARG A 418 11.33 4.80 -23.47
N VAL A 419 11.03 3.66 -22.90
CA VAL A 419 11.77 2.40 -23.12
C VAL A 419 10.79 1.44 -23.79
N GLY A 420 11.16 0.97 -24.98
CA GLY A 420 10.18 0.33 -25.84
C GLY A 420 9.04 1.30 -26.22
N ASP A 421 7.82 0.93 -25.87
CA ASP A 421 6.61 1.73 -26.15
C ASP A 421 6.07 2.49 -24.94
N ARG A 422 6.72 2.40 -23.76
CA ARG A 422 6.18 2.85 -22.47
C ARG A 422 7.03 3.91 -21.80
N THR A 423 6.34 4.84 -21.11
CA THR A 423 6.94 5.77 -20.18
C THR A 423 7.14 5.11 -18.81
N ILE A 424 7.98 5.68 -17.95
CA ILE A 424 8.15 5.18 -16.57
C ILE A 424 6.83 5.24 -15.78
N ALA A 425 5.99 6.23 -16.05
CA ALA A 425 4.68 6.37 -15.41
C ALA A 425 3.71 5.25 -15.82
N ASP A 426 3.75 4.81 -17.08
CA ASP A 426 2.96 3.68 -17.53
C ASP A 426 3.37 2.40 -16.82
N LEU A 427 4.69 2.16 -16.72
CA LEU A 427 5.23 0.96 -16.09
C LEU A 427 4.88 0.86 -14.59
N VAL A 428 4.96 1.96 -13.84
CA VAL A 428 4.67 1.91 -12.40
C VAL A 428 3.18 1.74 -12.09
N ARG A 429 2.30 2.05 -13.05
CA ARG A 429 0.85 1.86 -12.94
C ARG A 429 0.39 0.45 -13.35
N MET A 430 1.24 -0.30 -14.02
CA MET A 430 0.95 -1.70 -14.32
C MET A 430 0.97 -2.55 -13.04
N SER A 431 0.18 -3.63 -13.02
CA SER A 431 0.33 -4.62 -11.97
C SER A 431 1.72 -5.29 -12.06
N VAL A 432 2.26 -5.74 -10.94
CA VAL A 432 3.56 -6.44 -10.91
C VAL A 432 3.56 -7.65 -11.84
N ALA A 433 2.41 -8.35 -11.97
CA ALA A 433 2.27 -9.47 -12.89
C ALA A 433 2.34 -9.05 -14.36
N ASP A 434 1.60 -8.00 -14.75
CA ASP A 434 1.62 -7.47 -16.12
C ASP A 434 2.97 -6.86 -16.46
N LEU A 435 3.58 -6.16 -15.47
CA LEU A 435 4.90 -5.57 -15.63
C LEU A 435 5.99 -6.63 -15.85
N ALA A 436 5.92 -7.76 -15.13
CA ALA A 436 6.82 -8.88 -15.34
C ALA A 436 6.69 -9.45 -16.77
N GLN A 437 5.46 -9.65 -17.25
CA GLN A 437 5.20 -10.11 -18.60
C GLN A 437 5.71 -9.12 -19.66
N TRP A 438 5.54 -7.82 -19.41
CA TRP A 438 6.03 -6.78 -20.31
C TRP A 438 7.58 -6.81 -20.39
N PHE A 439 8.28 -6.96 -19.25
CA PHE A 439 9.75 -7.07 -19.25
C PHE A 439 10.25 -8.36 -19.92
N ASP A 440 9.49 -9.45 -19.86
CA ASP A 440 9.83 -10.70 -20.55
C ASP A 440 9.67 -10.58 -22.05
N ALA A 441 8.69 -9.81 -22.52
CA ALA A 441 8.43 -9.54 -23.93
C ALA A 441 9.25 -8.38 -24.51
N LEU A 442 9.93 -7.59 -23.67
CA LEU A 442 10.67 -6.40 -24.09
C LEU A 442 11.82 -6.76 -25.02
N THR A 443 11.79 -6.18 -26.23
CA THR A 443 12.88 -6.25 -27.22
C THR A 443 13.58 -4.91 -27.30
N LEU A 444 14.89 -4.90 -27.17
CA LEU A 444 15.76 -3.73 -27.27
C LEU A 444 16.74 -3.90 -28.43
N SER A 445 17.35 -2.82 -28.88
CA SER A 445 18.47 -2.89 -29.80
C SER A 445 19.64 -3.67 -29.17
N GLU A 446 20.57 -4.21 -29.99
CA GLU A 446 21.75 -4.93 -29.44
C GLU A 446 22.56 -4.05 -28.48
N HIS A 447 22.71 -2.78 -28.80
CA HIS A 447 23.39 -1.81 -27.96
C HIS A 447 22.67 -1.61 -26.62
N ASP A 448 21.39 -1.28 -26.67
CA ASP A 448 20.60 -1.01 -25.46
C ASP A 448 20.47 -2.27 -24.59
N ALA A 449 20.32 -3.44 -25.21
CA ALA A 449 20.28 -4.72 -24.50
C ALA A 449 21.59 -5.00 -23.75
N SER A 450 22.74 -4.66 -24.34
CA SER A 450 24.05 -4.79 -23.70
C SER A 450 24.18 -3.84 -22.49
N VAL A 451 23.77 -2.58 -22.64
CA VAL A 451 23.79 -1.56 -21.58
C VAL A 451 22.82 -1.92 -20.44
N ALA A 452 21.63 -2.39 -20.78
CA ALA A 452 20.57 -2.68 -19.81
C ALA A 452 20.71 -4.05 -19.13
N GLN A 453 21.59 -4.94 -19.58
CA GLN A 453 21.65 -6.35 -19.18
C GLN A 453 21.56 -6.57 -17.67
N ARG A 454 22.40 -5.90 -16.89
CA ARG A 454 22.40 -6.04 -15.42
C ARG A 454 21.12 -5.50 -14.78
N LEU A 455 20.63 -4.36 -15.28
CA LEU A 455 19.41 -3.74 -14.76
C LEU A 455 18.19 -4.64 -14.99
N LEU A 456 18.10 -5.23 -16.18
CA LEU A 456 16.98 -6.14 -16.54
C LEU A 456 16.99 -7.41 -15.68
N VAL A 457 18.19 -7.97 -15.37
CA VAL A 457 18.31 -9.11 -14.46
C VAL A 457 17.75 -8.78 -13.08
N GLU A 458 18.13 -7.65 -12.52
CA GLU A 458 17.68 -7.20 -11.20
C GLU A 458 16.19 -6.90 -11.16
N ILE A 459 15.67 -6.19 -12.16
CA ILE A 459 14.22 -5.88 -12.27
C ILE A 459 13.41 -7.17 -12.36
N ARG A 460 13.76 -8.07 -13.30
CA ARG A 460 13.05 -9.35 -13.50
C ARG A 460 13.09 -10.21 -12.24
N SER A 461 14.23 -10.27 -11.57
CA SER A 461 14.37 -11.04 -10.34
C SER A 461 13.44 -10.53 -9.23
N ARG A 462 13.40 -9.22 -8.99
CA ARG A 462 12.54 -8.60 -7.97
C ARG A 462 11.06 -8.74 -8.30
N LEU A 463 10.67 -8.55 -9.57
CA LEU A 463 9.30 -8.75 -10.03
C LEU A 463 8.85 -10.20 -9.86
N ARG A 464 9.74 -11.16 -10.18
CA ARG A 464 9.49 -12.58 -9.95
C ARG A 464 9.24 -12.88 -8.47
N PHE A 465 10.08 -12.39 -7.57
CA PHE A 465 9.88 -12.63 -6.13
C PHE A 465 8.59 -12.00 -5.61
N LEU A 466 8.21 -10.81 -6.07
CA LEU A 466 6.92 -10.21 -5.71
C LEU A 466 5.73 -11.06 -6.19
N ASN A 467 5.82 -11.64 -7.39
CA ASN A 467 4.80 -12.56 -7.89
C ASN A 467 4.76 -13.88 -7.08
N GLU A 468 5.92 -14.42 -6.73
CA GLU A 468 6.04 -15.65 -5.94
C GLU A 468 5.45 -15.50 -4.54
N VAL A 469 5.60 -14.34 -3.90
CA VAL A 469 4.96 -14.05 -2.60
C VAL A 469 3.48 -13.64 -2.70
N GLY A 470 2.88 -13.73 -3.89
CA GLY A 470 1.45 -13.45 -4.10
C GLY A 470 1.07 -11.96 -4.17
N LEU A 471 2.01 -11.08 -4.51
CA LEU A 471 1.80 -9.63 -4.62
C LEU A 471 1.70 -9.16 -6.08
N GLY A 472 1.45 -10.05 -7.02
CA GLY A 472 1.35 -9.76 -8.45
C GLY A 472 0.28 -8.74 -8.83
N TYR A 473 -0.74 -8.56 -7.99
CA TYR A 473 -1.82 -7.60 -8.19
C TYR A 473 -1.48 -6.16 -7.81
N LEU A 474 -0.39 -5.93 -7.05
CA LEU A 474 0.02 -4.58 -6.65
C LEU A 474 0.60 -3.80 -7.83
N THR A 475 0.48 -2.48 -7.76
CA THR A 475 1.17 -1.55 -8.66
C THR A 475 2.36 -0.90 -7.94
N LEU A 476 3.40 -0.52 -8.69
CA LEU A 476 4.60 0.06 -8.09
C LEU A 476 4.37 1.48 -7.54
N ASP A 477 3.39 2.20 -8.05
CA ASP A 477 3.01 3.55 -7.60
C ASP A 477 2.15 3.56 -6.34
N ARG A 478 1.63 2.39 -5.90
CA ARG A 478 0.83 2.28 -4.69
C ARG A 478 1.61 2.74 -3.47
N LEU A 479 0.99 3.60 -2.65
CA LEU A 479 1.59 4.16 -1.45
C LEU A 479 1.86 3.08 -0.39
N SER A 480 3.05 3.09 0.20
CA SER A 480 3.43 2.13 1.24
C SER A 480 2.54 2.21 2.50
N ASN A 481 2.02 3.39 2.83
CA ASN A 481 1.11 3.58 3.96
C ASN A 481 -0.32 3.07 3.72
N SER A 482 -0.65 2.69 2.48
CA SER A 482 -1.94 2.08 2.12
C SER A 482 -1.92 0.55 2.13
N LEU A 483 -0.74 -0.03 2.38
CA LEU A 483 -0.54 -1.47 2.43
C LEU A 483 -1.06 -2.05 3.75
N SER A 484 -1.60 -3.26 3.69
CA SER A 484 -1.85 -4.06 4.89
C SER A 484 -0.53 -4.52 5.53
N GLY A 485 -0.58 -4.92 6.80
CA GLY A 485 0.59 -5.46 7.50
C GLY A 485 1.20 -6.66 6.78
N GLY A 486 0.37 -7.60 6.31
CA GLY A 486 0.82 -8.77 5.56
C GLY A 486 1.39 -8.42 4.18
N GLU A 487 0.83 -7.44 3.44
CA GLU A 487 1.42 -6.96 2.18
C GLU A 487 2.80 -6.36 2.40
N SER A 488 2.96 -5.52 3.43
CA SER A 488 4.25 -4.92 3.79
C SER A 488 5.30 -5.97 4.17
N GLN A 489 4.92 -6.96 4.95
CA GLN A 489 5.78 -8.06 5.36
C GLN A 489 6.26 -8.89 4.15
N ARG A 490 5.36 -9.21 3.23
CA ARG A 490 5.70 -9.95 2.00
C ARG A 490 6.60 -9.15 1.05
N ILE A 491 6.43 -7.82 0.98
CA ILE A 491 7.37 -6.95 0.26
C ILE A 491 8.76 -7.07 0.88
N ASN A 492 8.89 -6.99 2.20
CA ASN A 492 10.18 -7.14 2.89
C ASN A 492 10.79 -8.54 2.65
N LEU A 493 9.96 -9.59 2.65
CA LEU A 493 10.41 -10.94 2.33
C LEU A 493 10.94 -11.03 0.89
N ALA A 494 10.20 -10.51 -0.09
CA ALA A 494 10.63 -10.49 -1.49
C ALA A 494 11.94 -9.72 -1.69
N THR A 495 12.10 -8.58 -1.00
CA THR A 495 13.33 -7.78 -1.03
C THR A 495 14.50 -8.55 -0.40
N SER A 496 14.27 -9.26 0.70
CA SER A 496 15.30 -10.09 1.36
C SER A 496 15.77 -11.24 0.49
N LEU A 497 14.88 -11.87 -0.27
CA LEU A 497 15.23 -12.91 -1.25
C LEU A 497 16.11 -12.34 -2.37
N GLY A 498 15.85 -11.11 -2.80
CA GLY A 498 16.66 -10.40 -3.80
C GLY A 498 18.07 -10.06 -3.32
N SER A 499 18.33 -10.02 -2.01
CA SER A 499 19.63 -9.63 -1.43
C SER A 499 20.72 -10.71 -1.46
N SER A 500 20.42 -11.94 -1.87
CA SER A 500 21.37 -13.07 -1.98
C SER A 500 22.19 -13.36 -0.71
N LEU A 501 21.67 -13.03 0.47
CA LEU A 501 22.36 -13.32 1.74
C LEU A 501 22.29 -14.83 2.05
N VAL A 502 23.43 -15.41 2.38
CA VAL A 502 23.60 -16.83 2.69
C VAL A 502 24.14 -16.99 4.11
N GLY A 503 23.74 -18.07 4.79
CA GLY A 503 24.21 -18.38 6.14
C GLY A 503 23.63 -17.47 7.23
N SER A 504 22.54 -16.80 6.96
CA SER A 504 21.82 -15.91 7.87
C SER A 504 20.65 -16.62 8.57
N LEU A 505 20.18 -16.02 9.67
CA LEU A 505 18.98 -16.42 10.37
C LEU A 505 17.84 -15.46 10.01
N TYR A 506 16.81 -15.95 9.35
CA TYR A 506 15.58 -15.22 9.09
C TYR A 506 14.53 -15.57 10.13
N ILE A 507 13.93 -14.54 10.75
CA ILE A 507 12.86 -14.72 11.72
C ILE A 507 11.64 -13.96 11.20
N LEU A 508 10.54 -14.67 10.95
CA LEU A 508 9.30 -14.13 10.40
C LEU A 508 8.17 -14.26 11.43
N ASP A 509 7.35 -13.22 11.54
CA ASP A 509 6.19 -13.18 12.45
C ASP A 509 4.91 -13.36 11.65
N GLU A 510 4.28 -14.52 11.76
CA GLU A 510 2.98 -14.86 11.16
C GLU A 510 2.85 -14.43 9.68
N PRO A 511 3.74 -14.89 8.78
CA PRO A 511 3.74 -14.43 7.40
C PRO A 511 2.54 -14.89 6.56
N SER A 512 1.71 -15.83 7.06
CA SER A 512 0.47 -16.27 6.42
C SER A 512 -0.73 -15.34 6.61
N ILE A 513 -0.59 -14.29 7.42
CA ILE A 513 -1.72 -13.40 7.75
C ILE A 513 -2.38 -12.84 6.50
N GLY A 514 -3.72 -12.96 6.44
CA GLY A 514 -4.54 -12.46 5.33
C GLY A 514 -4.29 -13.17 4.01
N LEU A 515 -3.68 -14.36 4.04
CA LEU A 515 -3.49 -15.22 2.87
C LEU A 515 -4.60 -16.23 2.71
N HIS A 516 -5.03 -16.41 1.47
CA HIS A 516 -5.78 -17.58 1.07
C HIS A 516 -4.85 -18.80 0.97
N SER A 517 -5.34 -20.04 1.21
CA SER A 517 -4.53 -21.27 1.19
C SER A 517 -3.69 -21.41 -0.09
N ARG A 518 -4.21 -20.99 -1.25
CA ARG A 518 -3.43 -20.92 -2.51
C ARG A 518 -2.17 -20.07 -2.38
N ASP A 519 -2.27 -18.93 -1.72
CA ASP A 519 -1.15 -18.00 -1.57
C ASP A 519 -0.21 -18.45 -0.45
N THR A 520 -0.74 -19.17 0.56
CA THR A 520 0.06 -19.90 1.58
C THR A 520 0.96 -20.95 0.94
N ASP A 521 0.48 -21.73 -0.04
CA ASP A 521 1.32 -22.67 -0.80
C ASP A 521 2.47 -21.99 -1.55
N ARG A 522 2.24 -20.78 -2.06
CA ARG A 522 3.31 -19.99 -2.69
C ARG A 522 4.33 -19.52 -1.67
N LEU A 523 3.87 -19.04 -0.53
CA LEU A 523 4.73 -18.62 0.58
C LEU A 523 5.60 -19.76 1.09
N ILE A 524 5.04 -20.95 1.27
CA ILE A 524 5.80 -22.16 1.69
C ILE A 524 6.95 -22.45 0.71
N ARG A 525 6.70 -22.35 -0.60
CA ARG A 525 7.76 -22.52 -1.60
C ARG A 525 8.87 -21.50 -1.44
N VAL A 526 8.53 -20.25 -1.21
CA VAL A 526 9.47 -19.14 -0.99
C VAL A 526 10.29 -19.36 0.28
N LEU A 527 9.68 -19.79 1.38
CA LEU A 527 10.38 -20.10 2.64
C LEU A 527 11.36 -21.27 2.47
N ARG A 528 10.97 -22.29 1.71
CA ARG A 528 11.87 -23.41 1.35
C ARG A 528 13.03 -22.98 0.47
N GLN A 529 12.80 -22.14 -0.53
CA GLN A 529 13.86 -21.56 -1.36
C GLN A 529 14.86 -20.76 -0.50
N LEU A 530 14.37 -19.95 0.44
CA LEU A 530 15.22 -19.18 1.37
C LEU A 530 16.09 -20.11 2.24
N ARG A 531 15.55 -21.24 2.70
CA ARG A 531 16.29 -22.29 3.39
C ARG A 531 17.33 -22.97 2.46
N ASP A 532 16.91 -23.36 1.25
CA ASP A 532 17.73 -24.13 0.31
C ASP A 532 18.98 -23.38 -0.18
N VAL A 533 18.96 -22.04 -0.10
CA VAL A 533 20.16 -21.19 -0.34
C VAL A 533 21.19 -21.31 0.81
N GLY A 534 20.85 -21.97 1.93
CA GLY A 534 21.73 -22.19 3.09
C GLY A 534 21.44 -21.27 4.28
N ASN A 535 20.22 -20.76 4.37
CA ASN A 535 19.78 -19.96 5.52
C ASN A 535 19.01 -20.82 6.54
N THR A 536 19.01 -20.35 7.79
CA THR A 536 18.08 -20.85 8.81
C THR A 536 16.83 -19.99 8.80
N VAL A 537 15.67 -20.59 8.64
CA VAL A 537 14.39 -19.87 8.57
C VAL A 537 13.54 -20.25 9.77
N ILE A 538 13.31 -19.29 10.66
CA ILE A 538 12.40 -19.44 11.81
C ILE A 538 11.12 -18.68 11.52
N VAL A 539 10.00 -19.36 11.66
CA VAL A 539 8.67 -18.76 11.46
C VAL A 539 7.84 -18.95 12.72
N VAL A 540 7.34 -17.86 13.28
CA VAL A 540 6.30 -17.91 14.31
C VAL A 540 4.97 -18.06 13.61
N GLU A 541 4.25 -19.16 13.79
CA GLU A 541 3.08 -19.45 13.00
C GLU A 541 2.02 -20.30 13.71
N HIS A 542 0.78 -20.17 13.19
CA HIS A 542 -0.40 -20.92 13.61
C HIS A 542 -1.09 -21.66 12.47
N ASP A 543 -0.73 -21.32 11.22
CA ASP A 543 -1.29 -21.93 10.02
C ASP A 543 -0.86 -23.39 9.90
N GLU A 544 -1.82 -24.30 9.76
CA GLU A 544 -1.57 -25.74 9.72
C GLU A 544 -0.70 -26.14 8.53
N ASP A 545 -0.89 -25.54 7.35
CA ASP A 545 -0.15 -25.88 6.14
C ASP A 545 1.33 -25.50 6.28
N ILE A 546 1.63 -24.34 6.90
CA ILE A 546 3.01 -23.92 7.18
C ILE A 546 3.65 -24.81 8.24
N ILE A 547 2.92 -25.15 9.31
CA ILE A 547 3.43 -26.06 10.36
C ILE A 547 3.77 -27.42 9.75
N ARG A 548 2.88 -28.00 8.94
CA ARG A 548 3.12 -29.27 8.26
C ARG A 548 4.26 -29.24 7.25
N ALA A 549 4.54 -28.07 6.67
CA ALA A 549 5.62 -27.87 5.70
C ALA A 549 7.00 -27.70 6.32
N ALA A 550 7.09 -27.52 7.65
CA ALA A 550 8.34 -27.29 8.37
C ALA A 550 9.19 -28.57 8.50
N ASP A 551 10.51 -28.38 8.51
CA ASP A 551 11.47 -29.47 8.80
C ASP A 551 11.53 -29.77 10.30
N TYR A 552 11.29 -28.75 11.14
CA TYR A 552 11.40 -28.83 12.58
C TYR A 552 10.36 -27.96 13.26
N LEU A 553 9.75 -28.45 14.32
CA LEU A 553 8.69 -27.81 15.08
C LEU A 553 9.12 -27.59 16.53
N ILE A 554 8.85 -26.41 17.06
CA ILE A 554 8.98 -26.06 18.47
C ILE A 554 7.61 -25.56 18.92
N ASP A 555 6.98 -26.27 19.86
CA ASP A 555 5.69 -25.88 20.43
C ASP A 555 5.87 -25.34 21.85
N ILE A 556 5.39 -24.12 22.08
CA ILE A 556 5.49 -23.43 23.37
C ILE A 556 4.10 -23.34 24.01
N GLY A 557 3.99 -23.87 25.21
CA GLY A 557 2.74 -23.98 25.92
C GLY A 557 2.95 -24.33 27.40
N PRO A 558 2.06 -25.13 27.99
CA PRO A 558 0.84 -25.70 27.36
C PRO A 558 -0.26 -24.66 27.15
N GLU A 559 -0.35 -23.65 28.01
CA GLU A 559 -1.37 -22.61 28.02
C GLU A 559 -0.76 -21.23 27.71
N ALA A 560 -1.53 -20.16 27.89
CA ALA A 560 -1.12 -18.78 27.66
C ALA A 560 -0.64 -18.11 28.97
N GLY A 561 0.14 -17.01 28.82
CA GLY A 561 0.60 -16.17 29.93
C GLY A 561 1.41 -16.94 30.97
N ARG A 562 1.03 -16.85 32.25
CA ARG A 562 1.71 -17.50 33.37
C ARG A 562 1.73 -19.02 33.28
N LEU A 563 0.73 -19.61 32.67
CA LEU A 563 0.61 -21.07 32.50
C LEU A 563 1.32 -21.59 31.26
N GLY A 564 1.77 -20.66 30.41
CA GLY A 564 2.61 -20.92 29.21
C GLY A 564 4.11 -20.91 29.52
N GLY A 565 4.93 -20.70 28.49
CA GLY A 565 6.37 -20.48 28.61
C GLY A 565 7.22 -21.73 28.78
N GLU A 566 6.68 -22.91 28.56
CA GLU A 566 7.40 -24.20 28.55
C GLU A 566 7.53 -24.73 27.11
N VAL A 567 8.61 -25.44 26.79
CA VAL A 567 8.71 -26.20 25.55
C VAL A 567 7.92 -27.51 25.73
N VAL A 568 6.77 -27.57 25.05
CA VAL A 568 5.89 -28.76 25.12
C VAL A 568 6.30 -29.80 24.09
N TRP A 569 6.79 -29.37 22.94
CA TRP A 569 7.32 -30.24 21.89
C TRP A 569 8.51 -29.58 21.20
N GLN A 570 9.48 -30.41 20.84
CA GLN A 570 10.64 -30.03 20.03
C GLN A 570 11.08 -31.23 19.21
N GLY A 571 11.05 -31.10 17.86
CA GLY A 571 11.41 -32.21 16.99
C GLY A 571 10.80 -32.05 15.60
N LYS A 572 10.82 -33.15 14.84
CA LYS A 572 10.15 -33.20 13.52
C LYS A 572 8.65 -33.11 13.68
N VAL A 573 8.00 -32.54 12.68
CA VAL A 573 6.53 -32.48 12.63
C VAL A 573 5.95 -33.89 12.62
N PRO A 574 5.05 -34.23 13.55
CA PRO A 574 4.42 -35.56 13.56
C PRO A 574 3.54 -35.79 12.34
N ALA A 575 3.53 -36.99 11.82
CA ALA A 575 2.63 -37.40 10.76
C ALA A 575 1.18 -37.51 11.29
N GLU A 576 0.21 -37.36 10.42
CA GLU A 576 -1.21 -37.53 10.71
C GLU A 576 -1.47 -38.96 11.21
N GLY A 577 -2.28 -39.14 12.27
CA GLY A 577 -2.54 -40.44 12.88
C GLY A 577 -1.45 -40.96 13.83
N ALA A 578 -0.34 -40.22 14.02
CA ALA A 578 0.78 -40.66 14.88
C ALA A 578 0.51 -40.54 16.40
N ALA A 579 -0.70 -40.23 16.81
CA ALA A 579 -1.09 -40.00 18.21
C ALA A 579 -0.73 -41.15 19.17
N HIS A 580 -0.62 -42.37 18.68
CA HIS A 580 -0.33 -43.57 19.51
C HIS A 580 1.16 -43.73 19.87
N HIS A 581 2.09 -43.00 19.27
CA HIS A 581 3.53 -43.15 19.47
C HIS A 581 4.22 -42.01 20.22
N ALA A 582 3.53 -40.89 20.47
CA ALA A 582 4.13 -39.67 21.02
C ALA A 582 4.05 -39.57 22.57
N GLY A 583 3.56 -40.55 23.28
CA GLY A 583 3.58 -40.65 24.76
C GLY A 583 2.76 -39.53 25.46
N ALA A 584 3.03 -39.30 26.75
CA ALA A 584 2.32 -38.38 27.63
C ALA A 584 2.36 -36.86 27.17
N THR A 585 3.10 -36.52 26.12
CA THR A 585 3.31 -35.18 25.63
C THR A 585 2.16 -34.69 24.72
N VAL A 586 1.49 -35.60 24.00
CA VAL A 586 0.38 -35.27 23.09
C VAL A 586 -0.81 -34.61 23.86
N GLY A 587 -1.11 -35.07 25.05
CA GLY A 587 -2.17 -34.51 25.88
C GLY A 587 -1.91 -33.10 26.46
N ARG A 588 -0.64 -32.62 26.35
CA ARG A 588 -0.25 -31.28 26.84
C ARG A 588 -0.10 -30.24 25.72
N SER A 589 -0.07 -30.66 24.45
CA SER A 589 0.10 -29.80 23.30
C SER A 589 -1.17 -29.70 22.49
N HIS A 590 -1.84 -28.55 22.51
CA HIS A 590 -3.01 -28.28 21.65
C HIS A 590 -2.63 -28.36 20.17
N THR A 591 -1.45 -27.86 19.78
CA THR A 591 -0.98 -27.95 18.40
C THR A 591 -0.91 -29.39 17.92
N LEU A 592 -0.29 -30.27 18.70
CA LEU A 592 -0.16 -31.68 18.31
C LEU A 592 -1.54 -32.36 18.27
N ASN A 593 -2.44 -32.03 19.18
CA ASN A 593 -3.80 -32.56 19.17
C ASN A 593 -4.53 -32.24 17.85
N PHE A 594 -4.41 -31.01 17.36
CA PHE A 594 -4.98 -30.61 16.07
C PHE A 594 -4.26 -31.28 14.87
N LEU A 595 -2.94 -31.30 14.88
CA LEU A 595 -2.15 -31.90 13.79
C LEU A 595 -2.34 -33.41 13.64
N THR A 596 -2.63 -34.10 14.74
CA THR A 596 -2.88 -35.56 14.76
C THR A 596 -4.36 -35.92 14.64
N GLY A 597 -5.27 -34.93 14.62
CA GLY A 597 -6.71 -35.16 14.53
C GLY A 597 -7.39 -35.49 15.85
N ALA A 598 -6.66 -35.46 17.01
CA ALA A 598 -7.26 -35.67 18.33
C ALA A 598 -8.23 -34.55 18.74
N GLU A 599 -7.98 -33.32 18.27
CA GLU A 599 -8.88 -32.18 18.36
C GLU A 599 -9.18 -31.66 16.95
N SER A 600 -10.40 -31.19 16.70
CA SER A 600 -10.80 -30.57 15.44
C SER A 600 -11.92 -29.57 15.67
N ILE A 601 -12.05 -28.59 14.78
CA ILE A 601 -13.21 -27.70 14.75
C ILE A 601 -14.31 -28.45 13.98
N PRO A 602 -15.47 -28.74 14.62
CA PRO A 602 -16.51 -29.55 13.99
C PRO A 602 -17.22 -28.79 12.88
N VAL A 603 -17.61 -29.50 11.83
CA VAL A 603 -18.54 -28.97 10.82
C VAL A 603 -19.96 -28.98 11.44
N PRO A 604 -20.73 -27.88 11.37
CA PRO A 604 -22.10 -27.87 11.88
C PRO A 604 -22.98 -28.92 11.20
N THR A 605 -23.77 -29.64 11.98
CA THR A 605 -24.67 -30.69 11.48
C THR A 605 -25.81 -30.13 10.63
N SER A 606 -26.15 -28.86 10.82
CA SER A 606 -27.14 -28.12 10.02
C SER A 606 -26.79 -26.66 9.92
N ARG A 607 -27.14 -26.07 8.78
CA ARG A 607 -26.94 -24.63 8.57
C ARG A 607 -28.21 -23.87 9.01
N ARG A 608 -28.00 -22.65 9.58
CA ARG A 608 -29.14 -21.79 9.94
C ARG A 608 -29.86 -21.35 8.67
N ARG A 609 -31.19 -21.41 8.69
CA ARG A 609 -32.03 -20.89 7.61
C ARG A 609 -32.26 -19.41 7.82
N TRP A 610 -32.25 -18.66 6.75
CA TRP A 610 -32.52 -17.23 6.73
C TRP A 610 -33.68 -16.93 5.78
N ASN A 611 -34.39 -15.84 6.01
CA ASN A 611 -35.49 -15.34 5.20
C ASN A 611 -35.46 -13.83 5.00
N ARG A 612 -34.45 -13.17 5.60
CA ARG A 612 -34.17 -11.73 5.47
C ARG A 612 -32.78 -11.53 4.96
N HIS A 613 -32.62 -10.48 4.16
CA HIS A 613 -31.31 -10.16 3.56
C HIS A 613 -31.23 -8.68 3.18
N ILE A 614 -30.02 -8.22 2.94
CA ILE A 614 -29.73 -6.93 2.37
C ILE A 614 -28.92 -7.17 1.10
N ASP A 615 -29.30 -6.47 0.02
CA ASP A 615 -28.65 -6.58 -1.28
C ASP A 615 -27.85 -5.32 -1.59
N ILE A 616 -26.61 -5.50 -2.06
CA ILE A 616 -25.83 -4.50 -2.78
C ILE A 616 -25.91 -4.85 -4.25
N ILE A 617 -26.36 -3.90 -5.07
CA ILE A 617 -26.51 -4.04 -6.50
C ILE A 617 -25.48 -3.17 -7.20
N GLY A 618 -24.77 -3.73 -8.18
CA GLY A 618 -23.85 -3.03 -9.03
C GLY A 618 -22.59 -2.49 -8.33
N ALA A 619 -22.03 -3.21 -7.37
CA ALA A 619 -20.79 -2.83 -6.69
C ALA A 619 -19.61 -2.78 -7.65
N ARG A 620 -18.94 -1.60 -7.79
CA ARG A 620 -17.90 -1.39 -8.81
C ARG A 620 -16.69 -0.58 -8.37
N GLU A 621 -16.52 -0.36 -7.07
CA GLU A 621 -15.36 0.35 -6.55
C GLU A 621 -14.08 -0.48 -6.74
N ASN A 622 -12.95 0.16 -7.03
CA ASN A 622 -11.64 -0.45 -7.29
C ASN A 622 -11.71 -1.52 -8.40
N ASN A 623 -11.47 -2.79 -8.08
CA ASN A 623 -11.47 -3.89 -9.04
C ASN A 623 -12.82 -4.59 -9.17
N LEU A 624 -13.84 -4.22 -8.42
CA LEU A 624 -15.17 -4.84 -8.51
C LEU A 624 -15.85 -4.52 -9.84
N ARG A 625 -16.45 -5.53 -10.47
CA ARG A 625 -16.97 -5.45 -11.85
C ARG A 625 -18.48 -5.25 -11.95
N GLY A 626 -19.06 -4.52 -11.01
CA GLY A 626 -20.51 -4.27 -11.00
C GLY A 626 -21.28 -5.49 -10.52
N ILE A 627 -20.81 -6.12 -9.45
CA ILE A 627 -21.41 -7.34 -8.90
C ILE A 627 -22.62 -7.04 -8.02
N ASP A 628 -23.58 -7.97 -8.02
CA ASP A 628 -24.73 -7.99 -7.14
C ASP A 628 -24.50 -9.03 -6.05
N VAL A 629 -24.62 -8.61 -4.79
CA VAL A 629 -24.32 -9.48 -3.64
C VAL A 629 -25.42 -9.39 -2.59
N GLN A 630 -25.91 -10.55 -2.17
CA GLN A 630 -26.91 -10.70 -1.12
C GLN A 630 -26.26 -11.08 0.21
N PHE A 631 -26.57 -10.33 1.26
CA PHE A 631 -26.10 -10.56 2.63
C PHE A 631 -27.25 -11.04 3.52
N PRO A 632 -27.29 -12.32 3.84
CA PRO A 632 -28.30 -12.88 4.76
C PRO A 632 -28.21 -12.32 6.17
N LEU A 633 -29.34 -12.14 6.84
CA LEU A 633 -29.44 -11.66 8.20
C LEU A 633 -29.60 -12.79 9.22
N ASN A 634 -29.18 -12.55 10.47
CA ASN A 634 -29.26 -13.47 11.62
C ASN A 634 -28.52 -14.81 11.43
N VAL A 635 -27.47 -14.80 10.63
CA VAL A 635 -26.61 -15.95 10.34
C VAL A 635 -25.13 -15.52 10.31
N LEU A 636 -24.25 -16.51 10.24
CA LEU A 636 -22.83 -16.30 9.99
C LEU A 636 -22.57 -16.31 8.48
N THR A 637 -22.31 -15.15 7.90
CA THR A 637 -21.85 -15.01 6.51
C THR A 637 -20.34 -14.81 6.47
N VAL A 638 -19.63 -15.64 5.73
CA VAL A 638 -18.19 -15.49 5.51
C VAL A 638 -17.92 -15.00 4.08
N VAL A 639 -17.23 -13.89 3.95
CA VAL A 639 -16.74 -13.35 2.67
C VAL A 639 -15.29 -13.77 2.49
N THR A 640 -15.04 -14.61 1.50
CA THR A 640 -13.75 -15.23 1.22
C THR A 640 -13.29 -15.00 -0.22
N GLY A 641 -12.15 -15.57 -0.59
CA GLY A 641 -11.54 -15.46 -1.91
C GLY A 641 -10.06 -15.09 -1.84
N VAL A 642 -9.35 -15.16 -2.94
CA VAL A 642 -7.90 -14.90 -3.01
C VAL A 642 -7.53 -13.49 -2.57
N SER A 643 -6.26 -13.29 -2.20
CA SER A 643 -5.75 -11.95 -1.83
C SER A 643 -5.93 -10.97 -2.99
N GLY A 644 -6.44 -9.76 -2.70
CA GLY A 644 -6.72 -8.73 -3.72
C GLY A 644 -7.98 -8.96 -4.58
N SER A 645 -8.85 -9.92 -4.26
CA SER A 645 -10.09 -10.19 -5.03
C SER A 645 -11.20 -9.15 -4.85
N GLY A 646 -11.07 -8.21 -3.90
CA GLY A 646 -12.05 -7.14 -3.68
C GLY A 646 -12.90 -7.27 -2.41
N LYS A 647 -12.61 -8.24 -1.52
CA LYS A 647 -13.39 -8.49 -0.28
C LYS A 647 -13.56 -7.26 0.60
N SER A 648 -12.47 -6.61 0.97
CA SER A 648 -12.50 -5.41 1.82
C SER A 648 -13.17 -4.23 1.11
N THR A 649 -13.02 -4.14 -0.21
CA THR A 649 -13.73 -3.15 -1.03
C THR A 649 -15.24 -3.36 -0.95
N LEU A 650 -15.72 -4.60 -1.16
CA LEU A 650 -17.14 -4.92 -1.08
C LEU A 650 -17.71 -4.66 0.32
N VAL A 651 -17.07 -5.23 1.34
CA VAL A 651 -17.65 -5.27 2.69
C VAL A 651 -17.41 -3.97 3.45
N ARG A 652 -16.16 -3.48 3.49
CA ARG A 652 -15.79 -2.29 4.28
C ARG A 652 -16.08 -1.00 3.53
N ASP A 653 -15.64 -0.91 2.26
CA ASP A 653 -15.66 0.37 1.55
C ASP A 653 -17.02 0.67 0.91
N ILE A 654 -17.80 -0.37 0.55
CA ILE A 654 -19.15 -0.19 0.00
C ILE A 654 -20.20 -0.50 1.08
N PHE A 655 -20.38 -1.77 1.45
CA PHE A 655 -21.51 -2.25 2.23
C PHE A 655 -21.62 -1.58 3.61
N TYR A 656 -20.54 -1.61 4.40
CA TYR A 656 -20.50 -0.98 5.72
C TYR A 656 -20.80 0.52 5.68
N LYS A 657 -20.13 1.25 4.79
CA LYS A 657 -20.30 2.70 4.67
C LYS A 657 -21.69 3.07 4.12
N ALA A 658 -22.25 2.24 3.23
CA ALA A 658 -23.60 2.42 2.72
C ALA A 658 -24.66 2.25 3.83
N LEU A 659 -24.50 1.21 4.66
CA LEU A 659 -25.37 0.98 5.82
C LEU A 659 -25.27 2.08 6.87
N LEU A 660 -24.07 2.58 7.18
CA LEU A 660 -23.90 3.72 8.08
C LEU A 660 -24.72 4.92 7.65
N ARG A 661 -24.72 5.24 6.36
CA ARG A 661 -25.51 6.35 5.81
C ARG A 661 -27.01 6.08 5.87
N GLN A 662 -27.43 4.86 5.61
CA GLN A 662 -28.84 4.47 5.68
C GLN A 662 -29.39 4.58 7.10
N LEU A 663 -28.54 4.34 8.11
CA LEU A 663 -28.90 4.43 9.53
C LEU A 663 -28.67 5.84 10.10
N ASP A 664 -28.51 6.87 9.27
CA ASP A 664 -28.23 8.28 9.65
C ASP A 664 -27.03 8.43 10.59
N GLN A 665 -26.10 7.48 10.57
CA GLN A 665 -24.86 7.56 11.31
C GLN A 665 -23.81 8.32 10.47
N SER A 666 -23.06 9.21 11.11
CA SER A 666 -21.97 9.91 10.44
C SER A 666 -20.87 8.93 10.04
N GLY A 667 -20.56 8.86 8.75
CA GLY A 667 -19.53 7.96 8.23
C GLY A 667 -18.91 8.50 6.94
N ASP A 668 -17.78 7.89 6.58
CA ASP A 668 -17.13 8.12 5.31
C ASP A 668 -18.05 7.77 4.14
N ARG A 669 -17.72 8.31 2.98
CA ARG A 669 -18.44 8.00 1.75
C ARG A 669 -18.28 6.50 1.41
N PRO A 670 -19.37 5.80 1.02
CA PRO A 670 -19.28 4.46 0.43
C PRO A 670 -18.62 4.53 -0.96
N GLY A 671 -17.98 3.44 -1.36
CA GLY A 671 -17.53 3.21 -2.73
C GLY A 671 -18.68 3.11 -3.72
N GLU A 672 -18.38 2.92 -5.00
CA GLU A 672 -19.40 2.93 -6.06
C GLU A 672 -20.29 1.68 -6.02
N TYR A 673 -21.60 1.89 -5.97
CA TYR A 673 -22.65 0.88 -6.11
C TYR A 673 -23.88 1.53 -6.74
N ALA A 674 -24.77 0.73 -7.32
CA ALA A 674 -26.01 1.22 -7.90
C ALA A 674 -27.10 1.41 -6.85
N GLU A 675 -27.37 0.40 -6.04
CA GLU A 675 -28.47 0.40 -5.08
C GLU A 675 -28.18 -0.46 -3.85
N LEU A 676 -28.77 -0.06 -2.70
CA LEU A 676 -28.83 -0.84 -1.46
C LEU A 676 -30.30 -1.13 -1.15
N THR A 677 -30.69 -2.40 -1.15
CA THR A 677 -32.07 -2.84 -1.00
C THR A 677 -32.22 -3.96 0.02
N GLY A 678 -33.45 -4.43 0.26
CA GLY A 678 -33.76 -5.53 1.16
C GLY A 678 -34.31 -5.09 2.51
N ASP A 679 -34.13 -5.92 3.54
CA ASP A 679 -34.69 -5.75 4.88
C ASP A 679 -33.90 -4.78 5.76
N LEU A 680 -33.70 -3.55 5.30
CA LEU A 680 -32.89 -2.53 5.99
C LEU A 680 -33.39 -2.17 7.38
N ASP A 681 -34.73 -2.18 7.57
CA ASP A 681 -35.39 -1.89 8.85
C ASP A 681 -35.11 -2.96 9.92
N ALA A 682 -34.63 -4.14 9.53
CA ALA A 682 -34.28 -5.22 10.44
C ALA A 682 -33.01 -4.93 11.26
N ILE A 683 -32.23 -3.94 10.86
CA ILE A 683 -30.96 -3.56 11.49
C ILE A 683 -31.07 -2.16 12.08
N GLN A 684 -30.66 -1.99 13.33
CA GLN A 684 -30.68 -0.72 14.03
C GLN A 684 -29.28 -0.14 14.25
N ALA A 685 -28.25 -0.97 14.17
CA ALA A 685 -26.84 -0.56 14.28
C ALA A 685 -25.96 -1.42 13.41
N VAL A 686 -24.85 -0.86 12.96
CA VAL A 686 -23.77 -1.58 12.27
C VAL A 686 -22.42 -1.23 12.89
N ASP A 687 -21.61 -2.23 13.19
CA ASP A 687 -20.31 -2.08 13.79
C ASP A 687 -19.24 -2.84 12.99
N PHE A 688 -18.14 -2.13 12.69
CA PHE A 688 -16.97 -2.72 12.02
C PHE A 688 -15.86 -2.98 13.05
N ILE A 689 -15.51 -4.24 13.23
CA ILE A 689 -14.54 -4.69 14.21
C ILE A 689 -13.26 -5.07 13.49
N ASP A 690 -12.32 -4.12 13.47
CA ASP A 690 -11.01 -4.24 12.87
C ASP A 690 -9.92 -4.54 13.92
N GLN A 691 -8.70 -4.76 13.43
CA GLN A 691 -7.50 -5.03 14.24
C GLN A 691 -6.89 -3.78 14.90
N ASN A 692 -7.45 -2.59 14.66
CA ASN A 692 -6.94 -1.37 15.25
C ASN A 692 -7.04 -1.40 16.78
N PRO A 693 -6.07 -0.82 17.49
CA PRO A 693 -6.13 -0.71 18.94
C PRO A 693 -7.43 -0.08 19.45
N ILE A 694 -7.93 -0.54 20.59
CA ILE A 694 -9.16 -0.03 21.24
C ILE A 694 -9.07 1.44 21.68
N GLY A 695 -7.91 2.06 21.51
CA GLY A 695 -7.68 3.48 21.72
C GLY A 695 -6.27 3.88 21.33
N ARG A 696 -6.08 5.16 21.01
CA ARG A 696 -4.78 5.70 20.54
C ARG A 696 -3.81 6.06 21.68
N SER A 697 -4.32 6.12 22.93
CA SER A 697 -3.54 6.48 24.10
C SER A 697 -2.95 5.24 24.77
N THR A 698 -1.73 5.31 25.29
CA THR A 698 -1.11 4.30 26.16
C THR A 698 -1.93 3.99 27.40
N ARG A 699 -2.89 4.87 27.78
CA ARG A 699 -3.84 4.72 28.86
C ARG A 699 -5.07 3.91 28.52
N SER A 700 -5.30 3.60 27.23
CA SER A 700 -6.38 2.70 26.81
C SER A 700 -6.01 1.26 27.18
N ASN A 701 -6.91 0.56 27.84
CA ASN A 701 -6.70 -0.80 28.32
C ASN A 701 -8.01 -1.61 28.34
N PRO A 702 -7.93 -2.96 28.42
CA PRO A 702 -9.08 -3.84 28.37
C PRO A 702 -10.11 -3.55 29.47
N VAL A 703 -9.68 -3.33 30.71
CA VAL A 703 -10.60 -3.14 31.85
C VAL A 703 -11.45 -1.88 31.75
N THR A 704 -10.88 -0.80 31.15
CA THR A 704 -11.63 0.43 30.87
C THR A 704 -12.60 0.24 29.72
N TYR A 705 -12.19 -0.47 28.68
CA TYR A 705 -13.02 -0.69 27.51
C TYR A 705 -14.30 -1.49 27.82
N VAL A 706 -14.17 -2.59 28.58
CA VAL A 706 -15.33 -3.38 29.02
C VAL A 706 -16.12 -2.74 30.17
N LYS A 707 -15.75 -1.51 30.58
CA LYS A 707 -16.38 -0.72 31.66
C LYS A 707 -16.36 -1.41 33.05
N ALA A 708 -15.43 -2.33 33.28
CA ALA A 708 -15.21 -2.93 34.59
C ALA A 708 -14.44 -1.98 35.51
N PHE A 709 -13.59 -1.12 34.96
CA PHE A 709 -12.78 -0.16 35.73
C PHE A 709 -13.63 0.84 36.53
N ASP A 710 -14.80 1.23 36.03
CA ASP A 710 -15.70 2.14 36.72
C ASP A 710 -16.21 1.53 38.04
N GLU A 711 -16.52 0.24 38.03
CA GLU A 711 -16.96 -0.47 39.24
C GLU A 711 -15.79 -0.73 40.21
N ILE A 712 -14.58 -1.00 39.67
CA ILE A 712 -13.36 -1.14 40.50
C ILE A 712 -13.03 0.18 41.20
N ARG A 713 -13.08 1.32 40.49
CA ARG A 713 -12.83 2.65 41.07
C ARG A 713 -13.83 2.98 42.19
N LYS A 714 -15.11 2.68 41.99
CA LYS A 714 -16.14 2.83 43.05
C LYS A 714 -15.82 1.98 44.27
N LEU A 715 -15.44 0.72 44.04
CA LEU A 715 -15.05 -0.19 45.12
C LEU A 715 -13.89 0.34 45.95
N MET A 716 -12.86 0.91 45.30
CA MET A 716 -11.70 1.49 45.98
C MET A 716 -12.09 2.75 46.77
N ALA A 717 -12.95 3.62 46.21
CA ALA A 717 -13.46 4.80 46.91
C ALA A 717 -14.33 4.46 48.13
N GLU A 718 -14.92 3.29 48.18
CA GLU A 718 -15.72 2.81 49.31
C GLU A 718 -14.85 2.34 50.53
N GLN A 719 -13.55 2.18 50.34
CA GLN A 719 -12.68 1.69 51.40
C GLN A 719 -12.53 2.70 52.55
N PRO A 720 -12.34 2.24 53.81
CA PRO A 720 -12.30 3.11 54.97
C PRO A 720 -11.25 4.23 54.85
N LEU A 721 -10.03 3.92 54.38
CA LEU A 721 -8.95 4.89 54.21
C LEU A 721 -9.30 5.92 53.12
N ALA A 722 -9.89 5.50 52.01
CA ALA A 722 -10.32 6.40 50.93
C ALA A 722 -11.37 7.42 51.45
N ARG A 723 -12.36 6.95 52.23
CA ARG A 723 -13.35 7.82 52.84
C ARG A 723 -12.73 8.80 53.83
N GLN A 724 -11.78 8.35 54.64
CA GLN A 724 -11.07 9.20 55.59
C GLN A 724 -10.26 10.30 54.89
N MET A 725 -9.71 10.01 53.71
CA MET A 725 -8.93 10.94 52.91
C MET A 725 -9.79 11.72 51.86
N GLU A 726 -11.11 11.58 51.93
CA GLU A 726 -12.08 12.20 51.01
C GLU A 726 -11.79 11.90 49.51
N MET A 727 -11.24 10.71 49.23
CA MET A 727 -10.93 10.26 47.88
C MET A 727 -12.19 9.70 47.22
N ASP A 728 -12.70 10.37 46.20
CA ASP A 728 -13.77 9.87 45.35
C ASP A 728 -13.24 8.90 44.28
N ALA A 729 -14.14 8.32 43.47
CA ALA A 729 -13.76 7.39 42.41
C ALA A 729 -12.86 8.00 41.32
N LYS A 730 -12.74 9.32 41.21
CA LYS A 730 -11.86 9.99 40.26
C LYS A 730 -10.39 9.90 40.68
N TYR A 731 -10.10 9.84 41.98
CA TYR A 731 -8.73 9.67 42.46
C TYR A 731 -8.10 8.32 42.06
N PHE A 732 -8.92 7.31 41.84
CA PHE A 732 -8.49 5.99 41.35
C PHE A 732 -8.47 5.88 39.82
N SER A 733 -8.44 7.01 39.11
CA SER A 733 -8.34 7.08 37.68
C SER A 733 -6.97 7.58 37.21
N PHE A 734 -6.32 6.84 36.33
CA PHE A 734 -5.08 7.31 35.68
C PHE A 734 -5.35 8.28 34.52
N ASN A 735 -6.62 8.53 34.16
CA ASN A 735 -7.03 9.45 33.09
C ASN A 735 -7.35 10.87 33.58
N THR A 736 -7.67 11.04 34.86
CA THR A 736 -8.07 12.32 35.45
C THR A 736 -7.07 12.79 36.49
N ASP A 737 -6.98 14.12 36.64
CA ASP A 737 -6.14 14.71 37.71
C ASP A 737 -6.70 14.36 39.08
N GLY A 738 -5.80 14.32 40.07
CA GLY A 738 -6.10 13.97 41.43
C GLY A 738 -5.15 12.89 41.95
N GLY A 739 -5.43 11.63 41.66
CA GLY A 739 -4.62 10.52 42.18
C GLY A 739 -3.58 9.96 41.21
N ARG A 740 -3.55 10.38 39.96
CA ARG A 740 -2.52 9.94 39.01
C ARG A 740 -1.16 10.57 39.27
N CYS A 741 -0.09 9.89 38.87
CA CYS A 741 1.26 10.47 38.89
C CYS A 741 1.30 11.70 37.97
N GLU A 742 1.85 12.81 38.49
CA GLU A 742 1.88 14.09 37.77
C GLU A 742 2.91 14.10 36.65
N GLU A 743 4.05 13.43 36.85
CA GLU A 743 5.13 13.38 35.86
C GLU A 743 4.73 12.61 34.61
N CYS A 744 4.37 11.35 34.74
CA CYS A 744 3.94 10.52 33.60
C CYS A 744 2.44 10.69 33.26
N LYS A 745 1.70 11.54 33.97
CA LYS A 745 0.26 11.79 33.78
C LYS A 745 -0.57 10.49 33.74
N GLY A 746 -0.15 9.48 34.51
CA GLY A 746 -0.83 8.19 34.59
C GLY A 746 -0.45 7.16 33.51
N GLU A 747 0.57 7.44 32.72
CA GLU A 747 1.05 6.49 31.69
C GLU A 747 1.96 5.39 32.27
N GLY A 748 2.64 5.68 33.40
CA GLY A 748 3.63 4.81 33.99
C GLY A 748 5.00 4.90 33.32
N THR A 749 5.06 5.45 32.11
CA THR A 749 6.27 5.61 31.31
C THR A 749 6.38 7.04 30.80
N VAL A 750 7.61 7.45 30.48
CA VAL A 750 7.94 8.74 29.86
C VAL A 750 8.53 8.46 28.48
N LYS A 751 7.92 9.04 27.46
CA LYS A 751 8.36 8.92 26.07
C LYS A 751 9.34 10.05 25.76
N VAL A 752 10.55 9.69 25.35
CA VAL A 752 11.56 10.63 24.85
C VAL A 752 11.58 10.53 23.32
N GLU A 753 11.08 11.57 22.65
CA GLU A 753 11.07 11.64 21.19
C GLU A 753 12.48 11.92 20.67
N MET A 754 12.95 11.06 19.76
CA MET A 754 14.26 11.18 19.13
C MET A 754 14.09 11.60 17.66
N GLN A 755 14.74 12.69 17.24
CA GLN A 755 14.57 13.26 15.89
C GLN A 755 14.96 12.32 14.74
N PHE A 756 15.87 11.37 14.97
CA PHE A 756 16.43 10.49 13.93
C PHE A 756 16.40 8.99 14.29
N MET A 757 15.79 8.61 15.40
CA MET A 757 15.74 7.23 15.88
C MET A 757 14.35 6.92 16.43
N ALA A 758 14.08 5.64 16.68
CA ALA A 758 12.86 5.24 17.37
C ALA A 758 12.76 5.89 18.75
N ASP A 759 11.56 6.32 19.13
CA ASP A 759 11.31 6.95 20.42
C ASP A 759 11.71 6.00 21.56
N LEU A 760 12.36 6.54 22.56
CA LEU A 760 12.75 5.81 23.75
C LEU A 760 11.65 5.91 24.81
N VAL A 761 11.15 4.77 25.26
CA VAL A 761 10.15 4.69 26.33
C VAL A 761 10.84 4.24 27.61
N LEU A 762 10.88 5.13 28.59
CA LEU A 762 11.50 4.90 29.89
C LEU A 762 10.43 4.74 30.95
N GLU A 763 10.71 3.93 31.98
CA GLU A 763 9.87 3.87 33.16
C GLU A 763 9.89 5.21 33.89
N CYS A 764 8.75 5.67 34.38
CA CYS A 764 8.65 6.93 35.13
C CYS A 764 9.38 6.84 36.46
N GLU A 765 10.35 7.69 36.69
CA GLU A 765 11.16 7.70 37.91
C GLU A 765 10.36 8.02 39.18
N SER A 766 9.33 8.87 39.12
CA SER A 766 8.50 9.23 40.26
C SER A 766 7.58 8.11 40.74
N CYS A 767 6.92 7.40 39.81
CA CYS A 767 5.95 6.39 40.22
C CYS A 767 6.44 4.95 40.02
N HIS A 768 7.63 4.76 39.42
CA HIS A 768 8.19 3.44 39.16
C HIS A 768 7.17 2.55 38.41
N GLY A 769 6.62 3.03 37.31
CA GLY A 769 5.62 2.32 36.50
C GLY A 769 4.21 2.23 37.08
N ARG A 770 4.01 2.61 38.35
CA ARG A 770 2.77 2.35 39.11
C ARG A 770 1.60 3.29 38.78
N ARG A 771 1.81 4.33 37.96
CA ARG A 771 0.79 5.24 37.38
C ARG A 771 0.09 6.18 38.35
N PHE A 772 0.08 5.89 39.68
CA PHE A 772 -0.63 6.60 40.73
C PHE A 772 0.34 7.22 41.76
N LYS A 773 -0.17 8.21 42.49
CA LYS A 773 0.51 8.74 43.70
C LYS A 773 0.52 7.69 44.80
N ASN A 774 1.52 7.76 45.68
CA ASN A 774 1.67 6.80 46.79
C ASN A 774 0.45 6.76 47.71
N GLU A 775 -0.15 7.92 48.01
CA GLU A 775 -1.36 8.04 48.86
C GLU A 775 -2.55 7.22 48.32
N VAL A 776 -2.70 7.14 47.00
CA VAL A 776 -3.73 6.32 46.32
C VAL A 776 -3.39 4.84 46.46
N LEU A 777 -2.11 4.49 46.41
CA LEU A 777 -1.62 3.12 46.53
C LEU A 777 -1.70 2.57 47.98
N ASP A 778 -1.84 3.44 48.95
CA ASP A 778 -2.06 3.03 50.38
C ASP A 778 -3.49 2.49 50.57
N VAL A 779 -4.44 2.90 49.75
CA VAL A 779 -5.82 2.39 49.80
C VAL A 779 -5.85 0.95 49.24
N ARG A 780 -6.37 0.02 50.08
CA ARG A 780 -6.39 -1.41 49.75
C ARG A 780 -7.80 -1.99 49.92
N PHE A 781 -8.16 -2.86 48.97
CA PHE A 781 -9.31 -3.76 49.08
C PHE A 781 -8.75 -5.18 49.19
N GLU A 782 -9.04 -5.86 50.32
CA GLU A 782 -8.58 -7.24 50.61
C GLU A 782 -7.05 -7.41 50.37
N GLY A 783 -6.27 -6.42 50.83
CA GLY A 783 -4.82 -6.41 50.71
C GLY A 783 -4.25 -5.91 49.37
N GLN A 784 -5.07 -5.71 48.34
CA GLN A 784 -4.66 -5.28 47.00
C GLN A 784 -4.97 -3.79 46.79
N ASN A 785 -4.02 -3.02 46.31
CA ASN A 785 -4.23 -1.64 45.89
C ASN A 785 -4.69 -1.58 44.40
N ILE A 786 -4.98 -0.38 43.94
CA ILE A 786 -5.48 -0.19 42.57
C ILE A 786 -4.47 -0.64 41.49
N TYR A 787 -3.17 -0.47 41.71
CA TYR A 787 -2.12 -0.93 40.82
C TYR A 787 -2.01 -2.45 40.83
N ASP A 788 -2.05 -3.09 42.03
CA ASP A 788 -2.02 -4.54 42.14
C ASP A 788 -3.19 -5.18 41.37
N ILE A 789 -4.38 -4.58 41.46
CA ILE A 789 -5.57 -5.02 40.73
C ILE A 789 -5.37 -4.87 39.22
N LEU A 790 -4.78 -3.76 38.73
CA LEU A 790 -4.52 -3.56 37.32
C LEU A 790 -3.45 -4.51 36.76
N GLU A 791 -2.53 -4.99 37.58
CA GLU A 791 -1.52 -5.97 37.24
C GLU A 791 -2.03 -7.42 37.24
N MET A 792 -3.21 -7.67 37.82
CA MET A 792 -3.84 -8.98 37.76
C MET A 792 -4.20 -9.33 36.31
N THR A 793 -4.01 -10.59 35.93
CA THR A 793 -4.64 -11.13 34.70
C THR A 793 -6.16 -11.17 34.87
N VAL A 794 -6.88 -11.26 33.74
CA VAL A 794 -8.34 -11.38 33.75
C VAL A 794 -8.77 -12.59 34.61
N ASP A 795 -8.08 -13.73 34.47
CA ASP A 795 -8.40 -14.94 35.26
C ASP A 795 -8.17 -14.71 36.78
N GLN A 796 -7.03 -14.14 37.15
CA GLN A 796 -6.74 -13.80 38.54
C GLN A 796 -7.76 -12.81 39.15
N ALA A 797 -8.15 -11.81 38.34
CA ALA A 797 -9.15 -10.83 38.74
C ALA A 797 -10.54 -11.45 38.88
N LEU A 798 -10.91 -12.36 38.01
CA LEU A 798 -12.18 -13.11 38.14
C LEU A 798 -12.19 -13.93 39.43
N ASP A 799 -11.16 -14.73 39.68
CA ASP A 799 -11.05 -15.53 40.88
C ASP A 799 -11.08 -14.64 42.15
N PHE A 800 -10.32 -13.51 42.15
CA PHE A 800 -10.27 -12.57 43.26
C PHE A 800 -11.64 -11.93 43.55
N PHE A 801 -12.32 -11.39 42.50
CA PHE A 801 -13.59 -10.72 42.69
C PHE A 801 -14.76 -11.69 42.95
N GLU A 802 -14.70 -12.93 42.45
CA GLU A 802 -15.68 -14.00 42.76
C GLU A 802 -15.58 -14.40 44.21
N ALA A 803 -14.36 -14.61 44.74
CA ALA A 803 -14.14 -14.94 46.13
C ALA A 803 -14.67 -13.86 47.09
N HIS A 804 -14.66 -12.59 46.69
CA HIS A 804 -15.15 -11.47 47.50
C HIS A 804 -16.55 -10.98 47.13
N GLY A 805 -17.30 -11.75 46.31
CA GLY A 805 -18.71 -11.52 45.98
C GLY A 805 -18.99 -10.28 45.14
N LYS A 806 -18.03 -9.77 44.39
CA LYS A 806 -18.16 -8.58 43.52
C LYS A 806 -18.79 -8.89 42.17
N LYS A 807 -20.02 -9.39 42.14
CA LYS A 807 -20.75 -9.91 40.97
C LYS A 807 -20.77 -8.95 39.76
N LYS A 808 -20.87 -7.62 39.99
CA LYS A 808 -20.90 -6.63 38.91
C LYS A 808 -19.57 -6.57 38.14
N ILE A 809 -18.45 -6.62 38.83
CA ILE A 809 -17.10 -6.62 38.22
C ILE A 809 -16.91 -7.93 37.46
N VAL A 810 -17.23 -9.07 38.10
CA VAL A 810 -17.15 -10.40 37.48
C VAL A 810 -17.94 -10.47 36.18
N LYS A 811 -19.19 -9.96 36.20
CA LYS A 811 -20.05 -9.93 34.99
C LYS A 811 -19.41 -9.17 33.83
N ARG A 812 -18.68 -8.09 34.11
CA ARG A 812 -17.98 -7.31 33.06
C ARG A 812 -16.68 -7.96 32.56
N LEU A 813 -15.98 -8.69 33.43
CA LEU A 813 -14.69 -9.32 33.10
C LEU A 813 -14.85 -10.70 32.45
N ARG A 814 -15.91 -11.47 32.79
CA ARG A 814 -16.12 -12.84 32.32
C ARG A 814 -16.08 -12.96 30.77
N PRO A 815 -16.70 -12.06 29.98
CA PRO A 815 -16.61 -12.11 28.53
C PRO A 815 -15.18 -12.04 27.98
N LEU A 816 -14.24 -11.39 28.66
CA LEU A 816 -12.83 -11.39 28.26
C LEU A 816 -12.21 -12.79 28.35
N ARG A 817 -12.54 -13.55 29.41
CA ARG A 817 -12.12 -14.96 29.53
C ARG A 817 -12.79 -15.83 28.47
N ASP A 818 -14.08 -15.61 28.20
CA ASP A 818 -14.87 -16.42 27.25
C ASP A 818 -14.34 -16.29 25.82
N VAL A 819 -13.76 -15.13 25.45
CA VAL A 819 -13.09 -14.93 24.16
C VAL A 819 -11.60 -15.33 24.16
N GLY A 820 -11.12 -16.00 25.22
CA GLY A 820 -9.74 -16.50 25.31
C GLY A 820 -8.69 -15.46 25.72
N LEU A 821 -9.08 -14.38 26.41
CA LEU A 821 -8.19 -13.34 26.89
C LEU A 821 -7.95 -13.38 28.40
N GLY A 822 -8.05 -14.58 29.01
CA GLY A 822 -7.85 -14.77 30.44
C GLY A 822 -6.45 -14.39 30.95
N TYR A 823 -5.46 -14.48 30.09
CA TYR A 823 -4.04 -14.24 30.38
C TYR A 823 -3.61 -12.77 30.35
N ILE A 824 -4.35 -11.86 29.70
CA ILE A 824 -3.97 -10.44 29.61
C ILE A 824 -4.16 -9.74 30.96
N LYS A 825 -3.31 -8.76 31.26
CA LYS A 825 -3.46 -7.95 32.47
C LYS A 825 -4.59 -6.93 32.29
N LEU A 826 -5.34 -6.65 33.34
CA LEU A 826 -6.42 -5.67 33.33
C LEU A 826 -5.96 -4.28 32.88
N GLY A 827 -4.79 -3.84 33.34
CA GLY A 827 -4.19 -2.54 33.04
C GLY A 827 -3.25 -2.54 31.83
N GLN A 828 -3.15 -3.63 31.05
CA GLN A 828 -2.28 -3.70 29.88
C GLN A 828 -2.66 -2.67 28.83
N SER A 829 -1.68 -1.90 28.34
CA SER A 829 -1.92 -0.90 27.30
C SER A 829 -2.41 -1.56 25.99
N SER A 830 -3.42 -0.97 25.37
CA SER A 830 -3.94 -1.46 24.07
C SER A 830 -2.88 -1.44 22.95
N SER A 831 -1.88 -0.59 23.08
CA SER A 831 -0.77 -0.52 22.11
C SER A 831 0.18 -1.72 22.19
N THR A 832 0.15 -2.48 23.30
CA THR A 832 0.95 -3.70 23.49
C THR A 832 0.18 -4.97 23.16
N LEU A 833 -1.11 -4.86 22.88
CA LEU A 833 -1.95 -5.97 22.45
C LEU A 833 -1.76 -6.20 20.94
N SER A 834 -1.78 -7.47 20.54
CA SER A 834 -1.84 -7.85 19.12
C SER A 834 -3.15 -7.38 18.49
N GLY A 835 -3.21 -7.32 17.13
CA GLY A 835 -4.42 -6.97 16.41
C GLY A 835 -5.61 -7.87 16.78
N GLY A 836 -5.40 -9.18 16.82
CA GLY A 836 -6.40 -10.16 17.21
C GLY A 836 -6.86 -10.04 18.68
N GLU A 837 -5.94 -9.72 19.60
CA GLU A 837 -6.31 -9.45 21.00
C GLU A 837 -7.21 -8.21 21.10
N ASN A 838 -6.87 -7.13 20.38
CA ASN A 838 -7.70 -5.92 20.32
C ASN A 838 -9.12 -6.21 19.80
N GLN A 839 -9.25 -7.01 18.74
CA GLN A 839 -10.56 -7.43 18.22
C GLN A 839 -11.35 -8.23 19.26
N ARG A 840 -10.71 -9.16 19.95
CA ARG A 840 -11.39 -9.98 20.97
C ARG A 840 -11.83 -9.14 22.18
N VAL A 841 -11.09 -8.10 22.56
CA VAL A 841 -11.53 -7.13 23.59
C VAL A 841 -12.80 -6.39 23.12
N LYS A 842 -12.86 -5.97 21.84
CA LYS A 842 -14.07 -5.36 21.26
C LYS A 842 -15.26 -6.34 21.28
N LEU A 843 -15.03 -7.59 20.90
CA LEU A 843 -16.05 -8.65 20.94
C LEU A 843 -16.55 -8.89 22.37
N ALA A 844 -15.66 -8.98 23.36
CA ALA A 844 -16.03 -9.15 24.76
C ALA A 844 -16.93 -8.02 25.29
N TYR A 845 -16.69 -6.79 24.83
CA TYR A 845 -17.55 -5.65 25.19
C TYR A 845 -19.01 -5.87 24.74
N TYR A 846 -19.23 -6.32 23.50
CA TYR A 846 -20.60 -6.58 23.00
C TYR A 846 -21.25 -7.77 23.68
N LEU A 847 -20.48 -8.81 23.98
CA LEU A 847 -20.99 -9.95 24.76
C LEU A 847 -21.39 -9.56 26.19
N ALA A 848 -20.77 -8.51 26.77
CA ALA A 848 -21.09 -8.00 28.11
C ALA A 848 -22.40 -7.18 28.16
N GLN A 849 -22.97 -6.76 27.04
CA GLN A 849 -24.19 -5.93 27.00
C GLN A 849 -25.44 -6.75 27.31
N GLU A 850 -26.32 -6.21 28.18
CA GLU A 850 -27.55 -6.89 28.60
C GLU A 850 -28.73 -6.72 27.63
N ARG A 851 -28.79 -5.56 26.96
CA ARG A 851 -29.83 -5.25 25.96
C ARG A 851 -29.15 -5.11 24.61
N ALA A 852 -29.33 -6.08 23.76
CA ALA A 852 -28.81 -6.05 22.41
C ALA A 852 -29.86 -5.45 21.48
N VAL A 853 -29.50 -4.35 20.83
CA VAL A 853 -30.21 -3.83 19.66
C VAL A 853 -29.82 -4.72 18.50
N PRO A 854 -30.73 -5.11 17.59
CA PRO A 854 -30.36 -5.86 16.39
C PRO A 854 -29.23 -5.15 15.64
N THR A 855 -28.02 -5.72 15.72
CA THR A 855 -26.78 -5.13 15.18
C THR A 855 -26.19 -6.05 14.14
N LEU A 856 -25.70 -5.46 13.05
CA LEU A 856 -24.89 -6.15 12.07
C LEU A 856 -23.42 -5.93 12.41
N PHE A 857 -22.72 -6.99 12.77
CA PHE A 857 -21.28 -6.96 13.04
C PHE A 857 -20.48 -7.39 11.82
N ILE A 858 -19.47 -6.63 11.50
CA ILE A 858 -18.51 -6.97 10.45
C ILE A 858 -17.15 -7.16 11.10
N PHE A 859 -16.55 -8.34 10.93
CA PHE A 859 -15.23 -8.68 11.41
C PHE A 859 -14.26 -8.79 10.23
N ASP A 860 -13.10 -8.14 10.35
CA ASP A 860 -12.05 -8.17 9.35
C ASP A 860 -10.89 -9.06 9.83
N GLU A 861 -10.76 -10.24 9.24
CA GLU A 861 -9.74 -11.26 9.52
C GLU A 861 -9.59 -11.56 11.03
N PRO A 862 -10.65 -11.98 11.74
CA PRO A 862 -10.62 -12.13 13.20
C PRO A 862 -9.78 -13.32 13.69
N THR A 863 -9.34 -14.22 12.81
CA THR A 863 -8.47 -15.35 13.18
C THR A 863 -6.98 -15.01 13.16
N THR A 864 -6.62 -13.78 12.79
CA THR A 864 -5.24 -13.32 12.75
C THR A 864 -4.52 -13.54 14.07
N GLY A 865 -3.38 -14.27 14.04
CA GLY A 865 -2.58 -14.59 15.22
C GLY A 865 -3.23 -15.56 16.20
N LEU A 866 -4.28 -16.27 15.79
CA LEU A 866 -4.96 -17.24 16.62
C LEU A 866 -4.55 -18.67 16.31
N HIS A 867 -4.27 -19.42 17.38
CA HIS A 867 -4.18 -20.85 17.30
C HIS A 867 -5.56 -21.50 17.06
N LEU A 868 -5.62 -22.66 16.44
CA LEU A 868 -6.87 -23.39 16.15
C LEU A 868 -7.78 -23.56 17.40
N HIS A 869 -7.20 -23.77 18.56
CA HIS A 869 -7.93 -23.83 19.83
C HIS A 869 -8.65 -22.50 20.15
N ASP A 870 -7.98 -21.36 19.92
CA ASP A 870 -8.55 -20.03 20.15
C ASP A 870 -9.64 -19.70 19.11
N ILE A 871 -9.50 -20.20 17.86
CA ILE A 871 -10.52 -20.08 16.81
C ILE A 871 -11.82 -20.76 17.25
N ASN A 872 -11.76 -21.93 17.86
CA ASN A 872 -12.93 -22.62 18.36
C ASN A 872 -13.69 -21.79 19.42
N ARG A 873 -12.97 -21.13 20.33
CA ARG A 873 -13.55 -20.18 21.30
C ARG A 873 -14.19 -18.97 20.60
N LEU A 874 -13.54 -18.42 19.60
CA LEU A 874 -14.05 -17.30 18.82
C LEU A 874 -15.36 -17.68 18.11
N LEU A 875 -15.43 -18.85 17.48
CA LEU A 875 -16.66 -19.36 16.84
C LEU A 875 -17.81 -19.55 17.84
N SER A 876 -17.50 -19.99 19.05
CA SER A 876 -18.49 -20.08 20.13
C SER A 876 -19.05 -18.71 20.53
N ALA A 877 -18.19 -17.68 20.56
CA ALA A 877 -18.60 -16.29 20.81
C ALA A 877 -19.47 -15.73 19.66
N PHE A 878 -19.15 -16.05 18.41
CA PHE A 878 -19.97 -15.69 17.25
C PHE A 878 -21.35 -16.31 17.32
N ASN A 879 -21.45 -17.60 17.64
CA ASN A 879 -22.71 -18.28 17.81
C ASN A 879 -23.56 -17.62 18.91
N ALA A 880 -22.96 -17.26 20.04
CA ALA A 880 -23.64 -16.55 21.12
C ALA A 880 -24.21 -15.18 20.72
N LEU A 881 -23.55 -14.45 19.81
CA LEU A 881 -24.08 -13.20 19.25
C LEU A 881 -25.27 -13.46 18.31
N ILE A 882 -25.16 -14.45 17.43
CA ILE A 882 -26.27 -14.80 16.50
C ILE A 882 -27.50 -15.24 17.27
N GLU A 883 -27.37 -16.05 18.32
CA GLU A 883 -28.46 -16.50 19.20
C GLU A 883 -29.16 -15.33 19.91
N ARG A 884 -28.47 -14.18 20.07
CA ARG A 884 -29.07 -12.94 20.60
C ARG A 884 -29.77 -12.10 19.54
N GLY A 885 -29.82 -12.57 18.27
CA GLY A 885 -30.49 -11.90 17.15
C GLY A 885 -29.63 -10.94 16.36
N HIS A 886 -28.30 -11.05 16.47
CA HIS A 886 -27.36 -10.25 15.64
C HIS A 886 -27.06 -10.94 14.32
N THR A 887 -26.56 -10.17 13.36
CA THR A 887 -26.04 -10.65 12.08
C THR A 887 -24.52 -10.53 12.09
N LEU A 888 -23.82 -11.55 11.62
CA LEU A 888 -22.37 -11.54 11.52
C LEU A 888 -21.90 -11.70 10.08
N ILE A 889 -21.07 -10.77 9.64
CA ILE A 889 -20.32 -10.87 8.38
C ILE A 889 -18.84 -10.90 8.73
N VAL A 890 -18.13 -11.90 8.24
CA VAL A 890 -16.72 -12.12 8.55
C VAL A 890 -15.93 -12.18 7.24
N ILE A 891 -14.98 -11.27 7.07
CA ILE A 891 -14.00 -11.37 6.00
C ILE A 891 -12.92 -12.33 6.47
N GLU A 892 -12.78 -13.48 5.82
CA GLU A 892 -11.87 -14.54 6.27
C GLU A 892 -11.30 -15.41 5.15
N HIS A 893 -10.12 -15.93 5.42
CA HIS A 893 -9.43 -16.90 4.59
C HIS A 893 -9.26 -18.26 5.26
N ASN A 894 -9.37 -18.31 6.58
CA ASN A 894 -9.21 -19.54 7.35
C ASN A 894 -10.34 -20.52 7.03
N LEU A 895 -9.99 -21.68 6.48
CA LEU A 895 -10.93 -22.69 6.03
C LEU A 895 -11.73 -23.32 7.18
N ASP A 896 -11.19 -23.32 8.40
CA ASP A 896 -11.89 -23.83 9.57
C ASP A 896 -13.04 -22.89 9.99
N VAL A 897 -12.93 -21.58 9.71
CA VAL A 897 -14.05 -20.64 9.85
C VAL A 897 -15.01 -20.75 8.66
N VAL A 898 -14.48 -20.83 7.44
CA VAL A 898 -15.31 -20.97 6.22
C VAL A 898 -16.21 -22.19 6.29
N LYS A 899 -15.68 -23.36 6.73
CA LYS A 899 -16.49 -24.59 6.86
C LYS A 899 -17.61 -24.49 7.88
N THR A 900 -17.51 -23.57 8.86
CA THR A 900 -18.56 -23.39 9.89
C THR A 900 -19.61 -22.35 9.50
N ALA A 901 -19.42 -21.60 8.42
CA ALA A 901 -20.34 -20.55 7.97
C ALA A 901 -21.71 -21.09 7.57
N ASP A 902 -22.77 -20.33 7.82
CA ASP A 902 -24.10 -20.61 7.28
C ASP A 902 -24.22 -20.20 5.81
N HIS A 903 -23.51 -19.14 5.42
CA HIS A 903 -23.45 -18.63 4.06
C HIS A 903 -22.03 -18.18 3.72
N VAL A 904 -21.58 -18.47 2.51
CA VAL A 904 -20.25 -18.08 1.98
C VAL A 904 -20.44 -17.24 0.73
N ILE A 905 -19.70 -16.15 0.66
CA ILE A 905 -19.57 -15.30 -0.52
C ILE A 905 -18.10 -15.37 -0.95
N ASP A 906 -17.84 -15.97 -2.12
CA ASP A 906 -16.47 -16.15 -2.65
C ASP A 906 -16.22 -15.20 -3.80
N LEU A 907 -15.19 -14.35 -3.67
CA LEU A 907 -14.79 -13.37 -4.67
C LEU A 907 -13.50 -13.78 -5.38
N GLY A 908 -13.43 -13.52 -6.67
CA GLY A 908 -12.27 -13.90 -7.47
C GLY A 908 -12.46 -13.58 -8.94
N PRO A 909 -11.97 -14.47 -9.84
CA PRO A 909 -11.18 -15.69 -9.55
C PRO A 909 -9.76 -15.42 -9.12
N GLU A 910 -9.18 -14.26 -9.52
CA GLU A 910 -7.81 -13.83 -9.20
C GLU A 910 -7.82 -12.55 -8.35
N GLY A 911 -6.62 -12.01 -8.05
CA GLY A 911 -6.48 -10.70 -7.44
C GLY A 911 -6.31 -9.57 -8.47
N GLY A 912 -6.55 -8.31 -8.05
CA GLY A 912 -6.36 -7.14 -8.89
C GLY A 912 -7.29 -7.08 -10.10
N SER A 913 -6.76 -6.77 -11.28
CA SER A 913 -7.54 -6.66 -12.54
C SER A 913 -8.18 -7.98 -12.98
N GLY A 914 -7.63 -9.11 -12.57
CA GLY A 914 -8.18 -10.45 -12.82
C GLY A 914 -9.25 -10.89 -11.82
N GLY A 915 -9.56 -10.07 -10.81
CA GLY A 915 -10.54 -10.34 -9.77
C GLY A 915 -11.80 -9.48 -9.90
N GLY A 916 -12.51 -9.34 -8.81
CA GLY A 916 -13.65 -8.46 -8.69
C GLY A 916 -14.98 -9.05 -9.11
N ASP A 917 -15.03 -10.35 -9.43
CA ASP A 917 -16.24 -11.06 -9.76
C ASP A 917 -16.78 -11.85 -8.56
N LEU A 918 -18.10 -12.04 -8.50
CA LEU A 918 -18.74 -12.97 -7.57
C LEU A 918 -18.60 -14.39 -8.13
N VAL A 919 -17.71 -15.18 -7.55
CA VAL A 919 -17.47 -16.57 -8.00
C VAL A 919 -18.59 -17.49 -7.52
N PHE A 920 -19.01 -17.31 -6.26
CA PHE A 920 -20.04 -18.13 -5.65
C PHE A 920 -20.72 -17.41 -4.47
N ALA A 921 -21.99 -17.70 -4.25
CA ALA A 921 -22.74 -17.36 -3.03
C ALA A 921 -23.66 -18.53 -2.64
N GLY A 922 -23.58 -19.00 -1.39
CA GLY A 922 -24.37 -20.14 -0.90
C GLY A 922 -23.75 -20.82 0.31
N THR A 923 -24.13 -22.07 0.59
CA THR A 923 -23.55 -22.84 1.70
C THR A 923 -22.14 -23.37 1.37
N PRO A 924 -21.30 -23.67 2.37
CA PRO A 924 -19.98 -24.28 2.15
C PRO A 924 -20.04 -25.56 1.32
N GLU A 925 -21.03 -26.42 1.56
CA GLU A 925 -21.21 -27.68 0.81
C GLU A 925 -21.56 -27.41 -0.66
N ALA A 926 -22.41 -26.43 -0.92
CA ALA A 926 -22.77 -26.02 -2.27
C ALA A 926 -21.58 -25.39 -3.01
N LEU A 927 -20.71 -24.64 -2.31
CA LEU A 927 -19.48 -24.11 -2.88
C LEU A 927 -18.57 -25.26 -3.36
N VAL A 928 -18.32 -26.25 -2.52
CA VAL A 928 -17.50 -27.43 -2.88
C VAL A 928 -18.14 -28.19 -4.04
N ALA A 929 -19.47 -28.42 -3.99
CA ALA A 929 -20.19 -29.12 -5.06
C ALA A 929 -20.12 -28.36 -6.40
N SER A 930 -20.05 -27.02 -6.38
CA SER A 930 -19.91 -26.19 -7.58
C SER A 930 -18.56 -26.35 -8.28
N GLY A 931 -17.52 -26.72 -7.54
CA GLY A 931 -16.13 -26.79 -8.02
C GLY A 931 -15.56 -25.46 -8.52
N ARG A 932 -16.22 -24.32 -8.25
CA ARG A 932 -15.81 -23.00 -8.73
C ARG A 932 -14.82 -22.34 -7.76
N GLY A 933 -13.79 -21.73 -8.30
CA GLY A 933 -12.81 -20.96 -7.54
C GLY A 933 -11.79 -21.83 -6.77
N TYR A 934 -10.83 -21.17 -6.20
CA TYR A 934 -9.78 -21.82 -5.40
C TYR A 934 -10.31 -22.25 -4.04
N THR A 935 -11.18 -21.45 -3.42
CA THR A 935 -11.77 -21.76 -2.11
C THR A 935 -12.49 -23.11 -2.11
N ALA A 936 -13.27 -23.42 -3.16
CA ALA A 936 -13.96 -24.71 -3.28
C ALA A 936 -12.98 -25.91 -3.22
N ARG A 937 -11.84 -25.79 -3.88
CA ARG A 937 -10.82 -26.86 -3.94
C ARG A 937 -10.23 -27.15 -2.55
N TYR A 938 -9.76 -26.13 -1.85
CA TYR A 938 -9.13 -26.31 -0.54
C TYR A 938 -10.15 -26.65 0.56
N LEU A 939 -11.38 -26.11 0.45
CA LEU A 939 -12.43 -26.41 1.41
C LEU A 939 -12.94 -27.86 1.32
N ALA A 940 -12.84 -28.49 0.15
CA ALA A 940 -13.23 -29.89 -0.03
C ALA A 940 -12.50 -30.83 0.93
N GLU A 941 -11.22 -30.60 1.19
CA GLU A 941 -10.40 -31.40 2.10
C GLU A 941 -10.88 -31.26 3.56
N LYS A 942 -11.39 -30.08 3.95
CA LYS A 942 -11.86 -29.79 5.32
C LYS A 942 -13.30 -30.21 5.59
N LEU A 943 -14.13 -30.43 4.54
CA LEU A 943 -15.53 -30.88 4.66
C LEU A 943 -15.68 -32.39 4.54
N THR A 944 -14.70 -33.10 4.02
CA THR A 944 -14.71 -34.57 3.98
C THR A 944 -14.62 -35.09 5.41
N PRO A 945 -15.53 -35.94 5.89
CA PRO A 945 -15.39 -36.55 7.21
C PRO A 945 -14.10 -37.38 7.25
N GLN A 946 -13.20 -37.03 8.14
CA GLN A 946 -12.00 -37.84 8.44
C GLN A 946 -12.35 -39.08 9.24
#